data_216520c56271663904819fbb5f33805b
#
_entry.id   216520c56271663904819fbb5f33805b
#
_cell.length_a   1.000
_cell.length_b   1.000
_cell.length_c   1.000
_cell.angle_alpha   90.00
_cell.angle_beta   90.00
_cell.angle_gamma   90.00
#
_symmetry.space_group_name_H-M   'P 1'
#
loop_
_entity.id
_entity.type
_entity.pdbx_description
1 polymer ?
#
loop_
_entity_poly.entity_id
_entity_poly.type
_entity_poly.pdbx_seq_one_letter_code
_entity_poly.pdbx_strand_id
1 'polypeptide(L)'
;MIDQEFKPFALQGYSENLEREKLFDVKKTVIDIKINFDDRTVEGKVELHIRMNGLKQDHLEIDAEDMEIYNVSVRGVPSQFEVLSKRIVVYGDFNPFSEYVVTVTYKAYPSKGAYFFEDDGPQFWTHGESEDNHAWFPCFDYPNTRSQYEIRVTVPPGFHVISNGKLVSKVEGEFVTYVFNEEFRFPAYLVSVVAGKFMKYEQEWNGIKITSYFLPRYSGLAERAFKNTPDMMQFISEKTGVPYPYSKYDQTCVTNFLIGGMENITATTLTDRTLHDEIAHLDYQSENLLCHELAHQWFGDYVTCKDWSHAWLNEGFATYIALLYTERYKGKDDLLAEVENTRDAYLKEFTERYGRPIVERTYKEPEELFDRHLYQKASLFLRYLDYMLGEKIFWKGVKLYLERNKMTSVSTEDFRKALSEVSGLSLEQTFHDFLELPGHPEIEIEEDTKGDKKIVKLSQTGRVFRIRVPAIIYRDEGKKEMDITLEGKVTQIEFDRKGFRAFSLDPESRVLMTQSIHVSKESLRYLLSHGETVIERARAASALAAFGRSEIPVLEGAFFEEKSWYVKGKIADGISRLGGRESSKSLMKMLGDEDYRARREVVRAISNLNDPSVLQKLIEIFENEKGYRIRALALTAAAKSGKEKSKELLMKALSVPSYDSWIRTSALDALGELNDPSVAGTISQYLKKEYDWQTRAAAVSAISKLYWQDRSLGRFISEALRDEFPAVRSRAAESVKSIQEPKLLSDLRAAYEKEKDGFVRRTMREGLEAKGIPLPQDYTQLKEEVARLKERVERLEATKVKARGR
;
A
#
# COMPACT_ATOMS: atom_id res chain seq x y z
N MET A 1 -19.06 -25.82 -10.87
CA MET A 1 -18.18 -24.82 -10.25
C MET A 1 -18.75 -23.48 -10.69
N ILE A 2 -19.33 -22.71 -9.77
CA ILE A 2 -19.63 -21.30 -10.02
C ILE A 2 -18.35 -20.62 -9.63
N ASP A 3 -17.52 -20.26 -10.63
CA ASP A 3 -16.32 -19.48 -10.39
C ASP A 3 -16.74 -18.07 -9.94
N GLN A 4 -16.11 -17.54 -8.91
CA GLN A 4 -16.20 -16.11 -8.59
C GLN A 4 -15.84 -15.34 -9.86
N GLU A 5 -16.79 -14.58 -10.41
CA GLU A 5 -16.52 -13.74 -11.58
C GLU A 5 -15.67 -12.55 -11.13
N PHE A 6 -14.39 -12.58 -11.44
CA PHE A 6 -13.48 -11.44 -11.29
C PHE A 6 -12.63 -11.28 -12.54
N LYS A 7 -12.17 -10.07 -12.79
CA LYS A 7 -11.20 -9.82 -13.87
C LYS A 7 -9.86 -10.41 -13.49
N PRO A 8 -9.13 -11.05 -14.43
CA PRO A 8 -7.80 -11.57 -14.14
C PRO A 8 -6.80 -10.43 -13.90
N PHE A 9 -5.81 -10.70 -13.05
CA PHE A 9 -4.69 -9.78 -12.81
C PHE A 9 -3.74 -9.70 -13.99
N ALA A 10 -3.34 -10.87 -14.53
CA ALA A 10 -2.40 -10.94 -15.63
C ALA A 10 -3.02 -10.38 -16.93
N LEU A 11 -2.33 -9.43 -17.54
CA LEU A 11 -2.68 -8.84 -18.83
C LEU A 11 -1.99 -9.60 -19.99
N GLN A 12 -2.39 -9.31 -21.21
CA GLN A 12 -1.79 -9.95 -22.38
C GLN A 12 -0.27 -9.74 -22.41
N GLY A 13 0.49 -10.80 -22.61
CA GLY A 13 1.96 -10.76 -22.68
C GLY A 13 2.69 -10.81 -21.32
N TYR A 14 1.96 -11.07 -20.23
CA TYR A 14 2.59 -11.37 -18.94
C TYR A 14 3.18 -12.78 -18.96
N SER A 15 4.29 -12.95 -18.26
CA SER A 15 4.98 -14.23 -18.10
C SER A 15 5.23 -14.53 -16.64
N GLU A 16 5.43 -15.79 -16.31
CA GLU A 16 5.83 -16.22 -14.98
C GLU A 16 7.26 -15.74 -14.69
N ASN A 17 7.46 -15.09 -13.56
CA ASN A 17 8.75 -14.67 -13.04
C ASN A 17 9.26 -15.71 -12.04
N LEU A 18 10.48 -16.20 -12.28
CA LEU A 18 11.16 -17.13 -11.39
C LEU A 18 12.23 -16.39 -10.60
N GLU A 19 12.65 -16.98 -9.49
CA GLU A 19 13.77 -16.46 -8.71
C GLU A 19 15.01 -16.28 -9.58
N ARG A 20 15.68 -15.13 -9.45
CA ARG A 20 16.90 -14.81 -10.21
C ARG A 20 18.05 -15.72 -9.78
N GLU A 21 18.79 -16.26 -10.75
CA GLU A 21 19.95 -17.12 -10.49
C GLU A 21 21.01 -16.39 -9.66
N LYS A 22 21.63 -17.10 -8.71
CA LYS A 22 22.67 -16.57 -7.83
C LYS A 22 24.02 -17.21 -8.15
N LEU A 23 24.67 -16.68 -9.20
CA LEU A 23 25.97 -17.18 -9.70
C LEU A 23 27.15 -16.81 -8.77
N PHE A 24 26.98 -15.84 -7.90
CA PHE A 24 27.97 -15.34 -6.93
C PHE A 24 27.26 -14.84 -5.67
N ASP A 25 28.05 -14.63 -4.63
CA ASP A 25 27.63 -14.00 -3.37
C ASP A 25 28.31 -12.65 -3.23
N VAL A 26 27.53 -11.58 -3.04
CA VAL A 26 28.02 -10.21 -2.82
C VAL A 26 28.36 -10.06 -1.34
N LYS A 27 29.62 -9.93 -0.98
CA LYS A 27 30.08 -9.80 0.40
C LYS A 27 29.93 -8.38 0.93
N LYS A 28 30.39 -7.41 0.15
CA LYS A 28 30.40 -6.00 0.50
C LYS A 28 30.23 -5.15 -0.76
N THR A 29 29.49 -4.07 -0.61
CA THR A 29 29.36 -3.00 -1.61
C THR A 29 29.81 -1.69 -0.99
N VAL A 30 30.78 -1.00 -1.62
CA VAL A 30 31.18 0.34 -1.23
C VAL A 30 30.63 1.31 -2.26
N ILE A 31 29.75 2.21 -1.81
CA ILE A 31 29.14 3.25 -2.62
C ILE A 31 29.81 4.57 -2.24
N ASP A 32 30.51 5.23 -3.18
CA ASP A 32 31.17 6.52 -2.98
C ASP A 32 30.62 7.50 -4.01
N ILE A 33 29.78 8.43 -3.58
CA ILE A 33 29.02 9.32 -4.46
C ILE A 33 29.15 10.79 -4.09
N LYS A 34 29.07 11.63 -5.11
CA LYS A 34 28.88 13.07 -5.00
C LYS A 34 27.54 13.47 -5.62
N ILE A 35 26.71 14.18 -4.86
CA ILE A 35 25.40 14.67 -5.30
C ILE A 35 25.59 16.07 -5.90
N ASN A 36 25.24 16.23 -7.18
CA ASN A 36 25.28 17.50 -7.90
C ASN A 36 23.85 18.06 -8.02
N PHE A 37 23.50 18.97 -7.14
CA PHE A 37 22.15 19.56 -7.09
C PHE A 37 21.82 20.41 -8.31
N ASP A 38 22.78 21.17 -8.84
CA ASP A 38 22.61 22.05 -9.99
C ASP A 38 22.28 21.27 -11.27
N ASP A 39 23.02 20.20 -11.52
CA ASP A 39 22.86 19.34 -12.71
C ASP A 39 21.87 18.21 -12.50
N ARG A 40 21.39 18.00 -11.26
CA ARG A 40 20.53 16.86 -10.86
C ARG A 40 21.14 15.52 -11.26
N THR A 41 22.43 15.30 -10.93
CA THR A 41 23.18 14.10 -11.26
C THR A 41 23.88 13.53 -10.03
N VAL A 42 24.22 12.24 -10.12
CA VAL A 42 25.03 11.54 -9.12
C VAL A 42 26.30 11.04 -9.79
N GLU A 43 27.46 11.56 -9.38
CA GLU A 43 28.76 11.03 -9.79
C GLU A 43 29.27 10.06 -8.74
N GLY A 44 29.74 8.88 -9.16
CA GLY A 44 30.13 7.88 -8.20
C GLY A 44 31.12 6.84 -8.65
N LYS A 45 31.60 6.13 -7.64
CA LYS A 45 32.37 4.90 -7.78
C LYS A 45 31.74 3.84 -6.88
N VAL A 46 31.46 2.68 -7.44
CA VAL A 46 30.98 1.51 -6.67
C VAL A 46 32.02 0.40 -6.73
N GLU A 47 32.32 -0.20 -5.58
CA GLU A 47 33.16 -1.40 -5.46
C GLU A 47 32.30 -2.58 -4.99
N LEU A 48 32.18 -3.60 -5.83
CA LEU A 48 31.42 -4.83 -5.56
C LEU A 48 32.41 -5.95 -5.20
N HIS A 49 32.43 -6.33 -3.93
CA HIS A 49 33.23 -7.47 -3.44
C HIS A 49 32.40 -8.74 -3.56
N ILE A 50 32.72 -9.59 -4.52
CA ILE A 50 31.95 -10.78 -4.84
C ILE A 50 32.78 -12.05 -4.66
N ARG A 51 32.12 -13.16 -4.33
CA ARG A 51 32.68 -14.50 -4.35
C ARG A 51 31.85 -15.36 -5.30
N MET A 52 32.51 -15.94 -6.30
CA MET A 52 31.85 -16.84 -7.26
C MET A 52 31.36 -18.10 -6.58
N ASN A 53 30.21 -18.61 -7.03
CA ASN A 53 29.69 -19.93 -6.66
C ASN A 53 30.36 -21.02 -7.53
N GLY A 54 29.73 -22.19 -7.66
CA GLY A 54 30.33 -23.41 -8.25
C GLY A 54 30.58 -23.41 -9.76
N LEU A 55 30.11 -22.38 -10.49
CA LEU A 55 30.25 -22.33 -11.95
C LEU A 55 31.22 -21.26 -12.39
N LYS A 56 32.13 -21.60 -13.34
CA LYS A 56 32.98 -20.62 -14.02
C LYS A 56 32.13 -19.76 -14.93
N GLN A 57 32.37 -18.44 -14.89
CA GLN A 57 31.73 -17.46 -15.76
C GLN A 57 32.78 -16.74 -16.60
N ASP A 58 32.42 -16.36 -17.82
CA ASP A 58 33.24 -15.56 -18.73
C ASP A 58 32.83 -14.07 -18.69
N HIS A 59 31.74 -13.74 -18.02
CA HIS A 59 31.26 -12.38 -17.76
C HIS A 59 30.43 -12.30 -16.46
N LEU A 60 30.18 -11.07 -16.02
CA LEU A 60 29.24 -10.71 -14.96
C LEU A 60 28.26 -9.67 -15.49
N GLU A 61 26.98 -9.82 -15.17
CA GLU A 61 25.95 -8.80 -15.42
C GLU A 61 25.70 -8.02 -14.13
N ILE A 62 25.78 -6.68 -14.20
CA ILE A 62 25.50 -5.75 -13.10
C ILE A 62 24.34 -4.86 -13.53
N ASP A 63 23.30 -4.75 -12.73
CA ASP A 63 22.15 -3.89 -13.05
C ASP A 63 22.57 -2.43 -13.01
N ALA A 64 22.24 -1.66 -14.06
CA ALA A 64 22.56 -0.26 -14.24
C ALA A 64 21.66 0.36 -15.32
N GLU A 65 20.98 1.44 -15.01
CA GLU A 65 20.09 2.19 -15.92
C GLU A 65 20.38 3.70 -15.78
N ASP A 66 20.12 4.48 -16.81
CA ASP A 66 20.23 5.95 -16.82
C ASP A 66 21.61 6.50 -16.41
N MET A 67 22.71 5.83 -16.77
CA MET A 67 24.06 6.27 -16.39
C MET A 67 25.08 6.12 -17.49
N GLU A 68 26.06 7.00 -17.47
CA GLU A 68 27.27 6.95 -18.28
C GLU A 68 28.39 6.24 -17.51
N ILE A 69 28.93 5.17 -18.06
CA ILE A 69 29.99 4.37 -17.45
C ILE A 69 31.33 4.81 -18.00
N TYR A 70 32.20 5.34 -17.11
CA TYR A 70 33.51 5.83 -17.48
C TYR A 70 34.59 4.76 -17.47
N ASN A 71 34.56 3.87 -16.48
CA ASN A 71 35.55 2.82 -16.33
C ASN A 71 35.02 1.64 -15.53
N VAL A 72 35.43 0.44 -15.94
CA VAL A 72 35.21 -0.80 -15.18
C VAL A 72 36.56 -1.50 -15.00
N SER A 73 36.83 -1.95 -13.77
CA SER A 73 38.02 -2.73 -13.46
C SER A 73 37.71 -3.94 -12.60
N VAL A 74 38.46 -5.03 -12.79
CA VAL A 74 38.35 -6.25 -11.99
C VAL A 74 39.70 -6.46 -11.28
N ARG A 75 39.68 -6.52 -9.93
CA ARG A 75 40.89 -6.57 -9.11
C ARG A 75 41.90 -5.45 -9.43
N GLY A 76 41.40 -4.24 -9.72
CA GLY A 76 42.18 -3.06 -10.06
C GLY A 76 42.77 -3.04 -11.50
N VAL A 77 42.48 -4.06 -12.31
CA VAL A 77 42.86 -4.13 -13.73
C VAL A 77 41.68 -3.71 -14.60
N PRO A 78 41.86 -2.73 -15.53
CA PRO A 78 40.79 -2.38 -16.48
C PRO A 78 40.25 -3.61 -17.22
N SER A 79 38.92 -3.71 -17.29
CA SER A 79 38.25 -4.83 -17.93
C SER A 79 37.44 -4.38 -19.14
N GLN A 80 37.28 -5.24 -20.10
CA GLN A 80 36.36 -5.00 -21.22
C GLN A 80 34.92 -5.08 -20.69
N PHE A 81 34.10 -4.14 -21.11
CA PHE A 81 32.67 -4.13 -20.72
C PHE A 81 31.78 -3.63 -21.85
N GLU A 82 30.50 -3.97 -21.79
CA GLU A 82 29.44 -3.50 -22.67
C GLU A 82 28.33 -2.89 -21.82
N VAL A 83 27.78 -1.76 -22.26
CA VAL A 83 26.64 -1.12 -21.60
C VAL A 83 25.37 -1.43 -22.40
N LEU A 84 24.43 -2.11 -21.75
CA LEU A 84 23.09 -2.40 -22.29
C LEU A 84 22.08 -1.43 -21.65
N SER A 85 20.81 -1.51 -22.04
CA SER A 85 19.77 -0.56 -21.59
C SER A 85 19.56 -0.54 -20.05
N LYS A 86 19.71 -1.70 -19.39
CA LYS A 86 19.49 -1.85 -17.95
C LYS A 86 20.62 -2.57 -17.20
N ARG A 87 21.78 -2.80 -17.83
CA ARG A 87 22.88 -3.54 -17.23
C ARG A 87 24.22 -3.26 -17.89
N ILE A 88 25.26 -3.55 -17.13
CA ILE A 88 26.65 -3.59 -17.62
C ILE A 88 27.07 -5.05 -17.67
N VAL A 89 27.61 -5.49 -18.82
CA VAL A 89 28.26 -6.80 -18.97
C VAL A 89 29.76 -6.59 -18.83
N VAL A 90 30.37 -7.19 -17.82
CA VAL A 90 31.80 -7.10 -17.52
C VAL A 90 32.47 -8.41 -17.91
N TYR A 91 33.32 -8.41 -18.90
CA TYR A 91 34.00 -9.59 -19.41
C TYR A 91 35.24 -9.94 -18.59
N GLY A 92 35.47 -11.24 -18.32
CA GLY A 92 36.63 -11.71 -17.57
C GLY A 92 36.55 -13.20 -17.24
N ASP A 93 37.66 -13.74 -16.72
CA ASP A 93 37.71 -15.13 -16.22
C ASP A 93 37.34 -15.18 -14.74
N PHE A 94 36.04 -15.45 -14.46
CA PHE A 94 35.51 -15.59 -13.11
C PHE A 94 35.49 -17.04 -12.68
N ASN A 95 36.55 -17.47 -11.99
CA ASN A 95 36.71 -18.85 -11.59
C ASN A 95 35.86 -19.21 -10.35
N PRO A 96 35.37 -20.47 -10.27
CA PRO A 96 34.59 -20.95 -9.12
C PRO A 96 35.30 -20.69 -7.77
N PHE A 97 34.49 -20.30 -6.78
CA PHE A 97 34.91 -20.05 -5.40
C PHE A 97 35.95 -18.96 -5.20
N SER A 98 36.35 -18.24 -6.26
CA SER A 98 37.30 -17.12 -6.21
C SER A 98 36.62 -15.81 -5.87
N GLU A 99 37.37 -14.91 -5.22
CA GLU A 99 36.92 -13.57 -4.85
C GLU A 99 37.41 -12.54 -5.87
N TYR A 100 36.52 -11.57 -6.15
CA TYR A 100 36.77 -10.47 -7.06
C TYR A 100 36.27 -9.17 -6.45
N VAL A 101 36.97 -8.08 -6.79
CA VAL A 101 36.48 -6.71 -6.57
C VAL A 101 36.24 -6.12 -7.95
N VAL A 102 34.97 -5.85 -8.27
CA VAL A 102 34.58 -5.14 -9.49
C VAL A 102 34.34 -3.70 -9.13
N THR A 103 35.07 -2.79 -9.77
CA THR A 103 34.90 -1.35 -9.55
C THR A 103 34.32 -0.70 -10.78
N VAL A 104 33.24 0.06 -10.61
CA VAL A 104 32.59 0.84 -11.66
C VAL A 104 32.65 2.31 -11.31
N THR A 105 33.12 3.17 -12.24
CA THR A 105 33.06 4.62 -12.11
C THR A 105 32.07 5.17 -13.14
N TYR A 106 31.16 6.02 -12.68
CA TYR A 106 29.99 6.40 -13.47
C TYR A 106 29.48 7.81 -13.14
N LYS A 107 28.60 8.30 -14.01
CA LYS A 107 27.69 9.43 -13.75
C LYS A 107 26.27 9.02 -14.09
N ALA A 108 25.37 9.11 -13.10
CA ALA A 108 23.96 8.79 -13.27
C ALA A 108 23.13 10.06 -13.51
N TYR A 109 22.11 9.91 -14.35
CA TYR A 109 21.05 10.90 -14.68
C TYR A 109 19.69 10.29 -14.31
N PRO A 110 19.42 10.08 -13.02
CA PRO A 110 18.33 9.24 -12.59
C PRO A 110 16.97 9.80 -13.01
N SER A 111 16.18 8.98 -13.69
CA SER A 111 14.78 9.26 -14.00
C SER A 111 13.80 8.57 -13.04
N LYS A 112 14.33 7.64 -12.22
CA LYS A 112 13.69 6.92 -11.12
C LYS A 112 14.76 6.56 -10.07
N GLY A 113 14.36 6.05 -8.92
CA GLY A 113 15.26 5.59 -7.85
C GLY A 113 15.95 6.70 -7.06
N ALA A 114 16.23 7.86 -7.66
CA ALA A 114 16.79 9.04 -6.99
C ALA A 114 16.16 10.34 -7.52
N TYR A 115 15.83 11.25 -6.61
CA TYR A 115 14.98 12.40 -6.89
C TYR A 115 15.58 13.68 -6.31
N PHE A 116 15.46 14.77 -7.08
CA PHE A 116 15.92 16.09 -6.73
C PHE A 116 14.74 17.07 -6.64
N PHE A 117 14.62 17.75 -5.52
CA PHE A 117 13.57 18.77 -5.32
C PHE A 117 14.18 20.07 -4.83
N GLU A 118 13.52 21.17 -5.18
CA GLU A 118 13.82 22.52 -4.70
C GLU A 118 12.58 23.01 -3.97
N ASP A 119 12.50 22.74 -2.68
CA ASP A 119 11.39 23.15 -1.84
C ASP A 119 11.90 23.32 -0.41
N ASP A 120 11.80 24.56 0.11
CA ASP A 120 12.44 24.99 1.37
C ASP A 120 13.96 24.68 1.39
N GLY A 121 14.60 24.87 0.21
CA GLY A 121 15.96 24.51 -0.13
C GLY A 121 16.09 23.18 -0.88
N PRO A 122 17.29 22.92 -1.43
CA PRO A 122 17.52 21.71 -2.22
C PRO A 122 17.47 20.45 -1.37
N GLN A 123 16.80 19.44 -1.89
CA GLN A 123 16.65 18.10 -1.33
C GLN A 123 17.05 17.04 -2.36
N PHE A 124 17.65 15.99 -1.88
CA PHE A 124 17.88 14.75 -2.60
C PHE A 124 17.40 13.58 -1.75
N TRP A 125 16.67 12.65 -2.34
CA TRP A 125 16.29 11.40 -1.68
C TRP A 125 16.15 10.26 -2.68
N THR A 126 16.33 9.03 -2.17
CA THR A 126 16.26 7.81 -2.97
C THR A 126 15.07 6.95 -2.56
N HIS A 127 14.56 6.17 -3.50
CA HIS A 127 13.54 5.15 -3.31
C HIS A 127 13.89 3.94 -4.17
N GLY A 128 14.23 2.83 -3.54
CA GLY A 128 14.79 1.66 -4.22
C GLY A 128 13.80 0.55 -4.54
N GLU A 129 12.64 0.54 -3.88
CA GLU A 129 11.65 -0.52 -4.07
C GLU A 129 10.80 -0.29 -5.35
N SER A 130 10.64 -1.31 -6.18
CA SER A 130 11.13 -2.68 -5.95
C SER A 130 12.56 -2.89 -6.46
N GLU A 131 12.94 -2.39 -7.63
CA GLU A 131 14.25 -2.55 -8.28
C GLU A 131 14.69 -1.23 -8.95
N ASP A 132 14.65 -0.09 -8.21
CA ASP A 132 14.94 1.22 -8.76
C ASP A 132 16.31 1.78 -8.38
N ASN A 133 17.04 1.14 -7.46
CA ASN A 133 18.35 1.61 -7.03
C ASN A 133 19.42 1.50 -8.12
N HIS A 134 19.29 0.57 -9.07
CA HIS A 134 20.19 0.46 -10.20
C HIS A 134 20.11 1.65 -11.19
N ALA A 135 19.17 2.59 -11.00
CA ALA A 135 19.10 3.83 -11.79
C ALA A 135 20.03 4.94 -11.28
N TRP A 136 20.62 4.81 -10.07
CA TRP A 136 21.55 5.81 -9.54
C TRP A 136 22.88 5.24 -9.05
N PHE A 137 22.99 3.92 -8.83
CA PHE A 137 24.28 3.25 -8.65
C PHE A 137 24.26 1.82 -9.20
N PRO A 138 25.34 1.32 -9.84
CA PRO A 138 25.42 -0.04 -10.33
C PRO A 138 25.37 -1.05 -9.17
N CYS A 139 24.44 -2.03 -9.22
CA CYS A 139 24.27 -3.01 -8.16
C CYS A 139 23.68 -4.33 -8.69
N PHE A 140 23.41 -5.25 -7.80
CA PHE A 140 22.57 -6.43 -8.07
C PHE A 140 21.24 -6.20 -7.39
N ASP A 141 20.30 -5.62 -8.14
CA ASP A 141 19.05 -5.06 -7.63
C ASP A 141 17.95 -6.13 -7.62
N TYR A 142 18.09 -7.08 -6.68
CA TYR A 142 17.12 -8.15 -6.47
C TYR A 142 17.10 -8.61 -5.01
N PRO A 143 15.92 -8.91 -4.42
CA PRO A 143 15.78 -9.14 -2.97
C PRO A 143 16.54 -10.36 -2.43
N ASN A 144 16.88 -11.36 -3.27
CA ASN A 144 17.69 -12.50 -2.82
C ASN A 144 19.19 -12.18 -2.70
N THR A 145 19.65 -11.03 -3.19
CA THR A 145 21.06 -10.62 -3.19
C THR A 145 21.31 -9.63 -2.08
N ARG A 146 21.95 -10.08 -1.01
CA ARG A 146 22.26 -9.28 0.18
C ARG A 146 23.75 -8.95 0.23
N SER A 147 24.08 -7.71 0.55
CA SER A 147 25.44 -7.18 0.70
C SER A 147 25.60 -6.40 2.00
N GLN A 148 26.80 -6.35 2.56
CA GLN A 148 27.16 -5.34 3.55
C GLN A 148 27.46 -4.03 2.84
N TYR A 149 26.98 -2.89 3.35
CA TYR A 149 27.18 -1.60 2.69
C TYR A 149 28.03 -0.65 3.50
N GLU A 150 28.97 0.00 2.81
CA GLU A 150 29.65 1.21 3.23
C GLU A 150 29.27 2.32 2.26
N ILE A 151 28.63 3.38 2.76
CA ILE A 151 28.03 4.43 1.94
C ILE A 151 28.74 5.75 2.26
N ARG A 152 29.39 6.33 1.25
CA ARG A 152 30.10 7.61 1.32
C ARG A 152 29.36 8.63 0.47
N VAL A 153 28.91 9.70 1.07
CA VAL A 153 28.11 10.72 0.40
C VAL A 153 28.74 12.08 0.56
N THR A 154 29.10 12.69 -0.55
CA THR A 154 29.69 14.02 -0.62
C THR A 154 28.63 15.05 -1.06
N VAL A 155 28.44 16.08 -0.23
CA VAL A 155 27.46 17.16 -0.45
C VAL A 155 28.08 18.52 -0.17
N PRO A 156 27.47 19.64 -0.60
CA PRO A 156 27.85 20.99 -0.18
C PRO A 156 27.77 21.17 1.35
N PRO A 157 28.50 22.14 1.94
CA PRO A 157 28.39 22.45 3.36
C PRO A 157 26.97 22.83 3.78
N GLY A 158 26.58 22.49 5.02
CA GLY A 158 25.29 22.83 5.61
C GLY A 158 24.16 21.83 5.34
N PHE A 159 24.42 20.77 4.59
CA PHE A 159 23.49 19.66 4.43
C PHE A 159 23.58 18.66 5.58
N HIS A 160 22.46 18.06 5.95
CA HIS A 160 22.42 16.80 6.66
C HIS A 160 22.34 15.68 5.62
N VAL A 161 23.08 14.60 5.88
CA VAL A 161 22.94 13.36 5.12
C VAL A 161 22.46 12.28 6.08
N ILE A 162 21.44 11.53 5.67
CA ILE A 162 20.88 10.38 6.38
C ILE A 162 21.03 9.17 5.46
N SER A 163 21.49 8.04 6.00
CA SER A 163 21.66 6.80 5.26
C SER A 163 21.65 5.60 6.21
N ASN A 164 21.73 4.40 5.63
CA ASN A 164 21.71 3.13 6.35
C ASN A 164 22.94 2.98 7.28
N GLY A 165 22.70 2.43 8.47
CA GLY A 165 23.78 2.14 9.43
C GLY A 165 24.28 3.34 10.21
N LYS A 166 25.39 3.15 10.93
CA LYS A 166 26.01 4.19 11.76
C LYS A 166 26.81 5.17 10.92
N LEU A 167 26.71 6.46 11.25
CA LEU A 167 27.67 7.46 10.80
C LEU A 167 29.02 7.22 11.50
N VAL A 168 30.00 6.75 10.74
CA VAL A 168 31.35 6.41 11.27
C VAL A 168 32.37 7.51 11.06
N SER A 169 32.14 8.41 10.09
CA SER A 169 33.02 9.54 9.82
C SER A 169 32.28 10.67 9.12
N LYS A 170 32.68 11.90 9.44
CA LYS A 170 32.31 13.12 8.73
C LYS A 170 33.55 13.92 8.46
N VAL A 171 33.87 14.10 7.19
CA VAL A 171 35.07 14.84 6.73
C VAL A 171 34.64 16.18 6.16
N GLU A 172 35.08 17.27 6.76
CA GLU A 172 34.76 18.64 6.35
C GLU A 172 35.85 19.22 5.47
N GLY A 173 35.47 19.93 4.40
CA GLY A 173 36.36 20.61 3.44
C GLY A 173 35.55 21.58 2.58
N GLU A 174 35.93 21.77 1.34
CA GLU A 174 35.12 22.51 0.34
C GLU A 174 33.74 21.86 0.17
N PHE A 175 33.70 20.55 0.24
CA PHE A 175 32.52 19.71 0.36
C PHE A 175 32.60 18.93 1.67
N VAL A 176 31.48 18.35 2.10
CA VAL A 176 31.38 17.51 3.30
C VAL A 176 31.07 16.07 2.88
N THR A 177 31.93 15.14 3.29
CA THR A 177 31.72 13.71 3.04
C THR A 177 31.29 13.01 4.31
N TYR A 178 30.13 12.37 4.26
CA TYR A 178 29.58 11.52 5.31
C TYR A 178 29.86 10.06 4.96
N VAL A 179 30.32 9.26 5.93
CA VAL A 179 30.57 7.82 5.76
C VAL A 179 29.71 7.04 6.72
N PHE A 180 28.85 6.21 6.17
CA PHE A 180 27.98 5.31 6.92
C PHE A 180 28.43 3.87 6.72
N ASN A 181 28.20 3.03 7.74
CA ASN A 181 28.46 1.60 7.68
C ASN A 181 27.35 0.82 8.40
N GLU A 182 26.79 -0.16 7.70
CA GLU A 182 25.87 -1.13 8.29
C GLU A 182 26.58 -2.49 8.40
N GLU A 183 26.55 -3.07 9.59
CA GLU A 183 27.25 -4.34 9.87
C GLU A 183 26.51 -5.54 9.27
N PHE A 184 25.18 -5.43 9.12
CA PHE A 184 24.37 -6.49 8.57
C PHE A 184 24.27 -6.42 7.04
N ARG A 185 24.08 -7.58 6.43
CA ARG A 185 23.89 -7.68 4.98
C ARG A 185 22.41 -7.51 4.66
N PHE A 186 22.10 -6.72 3.65
CA PHE A 186 20.73 -6.46 3.20
C PHE A 186 20.67 -6.26 1.67
N PRO A 187 19.49 -6.40 1.03
CA PRO A 187 19.36 -6.23 -0.43
C PRO A 187 19.47 -4.76 -0.85
N ALA A 188 19.81 -4.56 -2.12
CA ALA A 188 20.07 -3.24 -2.68
C ALA A 188 18.87 -2.30 -2.58
N TYR A 189 17.63 -2.78 -2.73
CA TYR A 189 16.43 -1.93 -2.70
C TYR A 189 16.24 -1.19 -1.37
N LEU A 190 16.84 -1.67 -0.27
CA LEU A 190 16.81 -1.02 1.04
C LEU A 190 17.89 0.05 1.25
N VAL A 191 18.81 0.22 0.28
CA VAL A 191 19.82 1.30 0.34
C VAL A 191 19.14 2.64 0.18
N SER A 192 19.41 3.56 1.10
CA SER A 192 18.84 4.91 1.09
C SER A 192 19.91 5.98 1.30
N VAL A 193 19.74 7.06 0.59
CA VAL A 193 20.46 8.32 0.81
C VAL A 193 19.45 9.46 0.77
N VAL A 194 19.40 10.24 1.86
CA VAL A 194 18.64 11.48 1.92
C VAL A 194 19.59 12.62 2.27
N ALA A 195 19.52 13.71 1.52
CA ALA A 195 20.31 14.91 1.78
C ALA A 195 19.44 16.17 1.72
N GLY A 196 19.58 17.06 2.71
CA GLY A 196 18.79 18.30 2.80
C GLY A 196 19.15 19.12 4.05
N LYS A 197 18.45 20.25 4.20
CA LYS A 197 18.60 21.13 5.38
C LYS A 197 17.48 20.81 6.39
N PHE A 198 17.68 19.77 7.19
CA PHE A 198 16.67 19.25 8.10
C PHE A 198 16.84 19.76 9.53
N MET A 199 15.72 19.90 10.25
CA MET A 199 15.63 19.93 11.70
C MET A 199 15.53 18.51 12.24
N LYS A 200 15.67 18.35 13.58
CA LYS A 200 15.67 17.06 14.26
C LYS A 200 14.70 17.05 15.44
N TYR A 201 14.04 15.91 15.63
CA TYR A 201 13.36 15.53 16.84
C TYR A 201 13.99 14.22 17.35
N GLU A 202 14.59 14.25 18.54
CA GLU A 202 15.38 13.13 19.06
C GLU A 202 14.66 12.45 20.22
N GLN A 203 14.67 11.12 20.21
CA GLN A 203 14.12 10.22 21.22
C GLN A 203 15.12 9.09 21.47
N GLU A 204 14.87 8.29 22.48
CA GLU A 204 15.65 7.11 22.82
C GLU A 204 14.74 5.98 23.31
N TRP A 205 15.09 4.75 22.96
CA TRP A 205 14.48 3.54 23.48
C TRP A 205 15.56 2.50 23.77
N ASN A 206 15.68 2.06 25.03
CA ASN A 206 16.65 1.04 25.46
C ASN A 206 18.08 1.27 24.96
N GLY A 207 18.57 2.51 24.96
CA GLY A 207 19.90 2.87 24.46
C GLY A 207 19.99 3.02 22.95
N ILE A 208 18.92 2.81 22.22
CA ILE A 208 18.84 3.01 20.76
C ILE A 208 18.38 4.44 20.50
N LYS A 209 19.22 5.20 19.79
CA LYS A 209 18.86 6.55 19.38
C LYS A 209 17.85 6.51 18.25
N ILE A 210 16.77 7.29 18.38
CA ILE A 210 15.73 7.51 17.38
C ILE A 210 15.80 8.97 16.96
N THR A 211 15.98 9.25 15.68
CA THR A 211 16.04 10.61 15.17
C THR A 211 15.06 10.80 14.03
N SER A 212 14.13 11.74 14.18
CA SER A 212 13.21 12.13 13.12
C SER A 212 13.65 13.43 12.47
N TYR A 213 13.86 13.44 11.17
CA TYR A 213 14.33 14.57 10.37
C TYR A 213 13.17 15.15 9.55
N PHE A 214 13.09 16.48 9.48
CA PHE A 214 12.02 17.18 8.77
C PHE A 214 12.45 18.59 8.36
N LEU A 215 11.78 19.18 7.38
CA LEU A 215 12.08 20.54 6.93
C LEU A 215 11.68 21.58 7.97
N PRO A 216 12.37 22.74 8.03
CA PRO A 216 12.14 23.80 9.00
C PRO A 216 10.68 24.32 9.08
N ARG A 217 9.97 24.36 7.94
CA ARG A 217 8.55 24.77 7.89
C ARG A 217 7.61 23.91 8.73
N TYR A 218 8.01 22.70 9.07
CA TYR A 218 7.24 21.76 9.89
C TYR A 218 7.62 21.82 11.39
N SER A 219 8.40 22.84 11.80
CA SER A 219 8.74 23.04 13.20
C SER A 219 7.48 23.10 14.07
N GLY A 220 7.48 22.33 15.16
CA GLY A 220 6.34 22.22 16.06
C GLY A 220 5.31 21.11 15.72
N LEU A 221 5.43 20.44 14.57
CA LEU A 221 4.55 19.30 14.22
C LEU A 221 5.18 17.93 14.53
N ALA A 222 6.50 17.85 14.67
CA ALA A 222 7.24 16.62 14.80
C ALA A 222 6.87 15.80 16.04
N GLU A 223 6.71 16.45 17.20
CA GLU A 223 6.32 15.77 18.43
C GLU A 223 4.97 15.04 18.28
N ARG A 224 3.97 15.71 17.68
CA ARG A 224 2.66 15.08 17.43
C ARG A 224 2.79 13.85 16.54
N ALA A 225 3.60 13.92 15.50
CA ALA A 225 3.79 12.83 14.57
C ALA A 225 4.57 11.65 15.17
N PHE A 226 5.68 11.91 15.90
CA PHE A 226 6.67 10.90 16.23
C PHE A 226 6.73 10.45 17.68
N LYS A 227 6.01 11.11 18.61
CA LYS A 227 6.10 10.83 20.05
C LYS A 227 5.93 9.36 20.43
N ASN A 228 5.16 8.60 19.68
CA ASN A 228 4.83 7.20 19.95
C ASN A 228 5.83 6.19 19.38
N THR A 229 6.88 6.61 18.65
CA THR A 229 7.87 5.69 18.04
C THR A 229 8.56 4.78 19.07
N PRO A 230 8.98 5.23 20.26
CA PRO A 230 9.54 4.36 21.29
C PRO A 230 8.56 3.29 21.79
N ASP A 231 7.28 3.64 21.95
CA ASP A 231 6.23 2.69 22.34
C ASP A 231 5.95 1.65 21.23
N MET A 232 6.01 2.05 19.97
CA MET A 232 5.91 1.12 18.85
C MET A 232 7.08 0.12 18.83
N MET A 233 8.31 0.57 19.08
CA MET A 233 9.49 -0.31 19.22
C MET A 233 9.30 -1.33 20.35
N GLN A 234 8.82 -0.89 21.49
CA GLN A 234 8.50 -1.77 22.62
C GLN A 234 7.43 -2.79 22.22
N PHE A 235 6.34 -2.32 21.63
CA PHE A 235 5.23 -3.17 21.21
C PHE A 235 5.64 -4.27 20.23
N ILE A 236 6.39 -3.93 19.17
CA ILE A 236 6.82 -4.89 18.16
C ILE A 236 7.81 -5.89 18.75
N SER A 237 8.77 -5.43 19.57
CA SER A 237 9.73 -6.29 20.25
C SER A 237 9.03 -7.29 21.20
N GLU A 238 8.00 -6.85 21.94
CA GLU A 238 7.20 -7.71 22.81
C GLU A 238 6.39 -8.75 22.02
N LYS A 239 5.69 -8.30 20.96
CA LYS A 239 4.85 -9.18 20.12
C LYS A 239 5.66 -10.25 19.40
N THR A 240 6.75 -9.88 18.76
CA THR A 240 7.61 -10.81 18.04
C THR A 240 8.48 -11.67 18.94
N GLY A 241 8.75 -11.19 20.16
CA GLY A 241 9.72 -11.80 21.08
C GLY A 241 11.17 -11.69 20.59
N VAL A 242 11.42 -10.81 19.61
CA VAL A 242 12.73 -10.47 19.05
C VAL A 242 12.96 -8.98 19.24
N PRO A 243 14.01 -8.55 19.99
CA PRO A 243 14.29 -7.14 20.19
C PRO A 243 14.65 -6.45 18.86
N TYR A 244 14.52 -5.13 18.82
CA TYR A 244 14.96 -4.33 17.65
C TYR A 244 16.41 -4.67 17.31
N PRO A 245 16.72 -5.09 16.07
CA PRO A 245 17.99 -5.75 15.78
C PRO A 245 19.15 -4.78 15.48
N TYR A 246 18.86 -3.48 15.28
CA TYR A 246 19.84 -2.51 14.79
C TYR A 246 20.26 -1.51 15.85
N SER A 247 21.25 -0.67 15.53
CA SER A 247 21.90 0.22 16.50
C SER A 247 21.37 1.65 16.55
N LYS A 248 20.52 2.00 15.59
CA LYS A 248 19.81 3.31 15.49
C LYS A 248 18.49 3.14 14.75
N TYR A 249 17.64 4.15 14.83
CA TYR A 249 16.48 4.27 13.96
C TYR A 249 16.27 5.72 13.56
N ASP A 250 16.49 6.04 12.29
CA ASP A 250 16.23 7.35 11.73
C ASP A 250 14.95 7.33 10.90
N GLN A 251 14.16 8.42 10.94
CA GLN A 251 12.94 8.64 10.16
C GLN A 251 13.08 9.99 9.46
N THR A 252 12.96 10.05 8.15
CA THR A 252 13.15 11.31 7.41
C THR A 252 11.92 11.65 6.58
N CYS A 253 11.25 12.75 6.91
CA CYS A 253 10.17 13.29 6.08
C CYS A 253 10.74 14.11 4.93
N VAL A 254 10.40 13.72 3.71
CA VAL A 254 10.85 14.38 2.48
C VAL A 254 9.69 14.90 1.65
N THR A 255 9.93 15.96 0.89
CA THR A 255 8.92 16.58 0.01
C THR A 255 8.59 15.67 -1.16
N ASN A 256 7.31 15.59 -1.49
CA ASN A 256 6.81 14.86 -2.66
C ASN A 256 7.21 13.38 -2.70
N PHE A 257 7.37 12.74 -1.55
CA PHE A 257 7.60 11.30 -1.53
C PHE A 257 6.44 10.57 -2.23
N LEU A 258 6.77 9.60 -3.09
CA LEU A 258 5.84 8.98 -4.03
C LEU A 258 4.72 8.20 -3.34
N ILE A 259 5.05 7.58 -2.20
CA ILE A 259 4.19 6.72 -1.38
C ILE A 259 4.12 7.22 0.07
N GLY A 260 3.61 6.42 0.99
CA GLY A 260 3.53 6.78 2.41
C GLY A 260 4.89 6.80 3.10
N GLY A 261 5.60 5.69 3.00
CA GLY A 261 6.91 5.46 3.58
C GLY A 261 7.71 4.46 2.77
N MET A 262 8.97 4.27 3.17
CA MET A 262 9.87 3.23 2.71
C MET A 262 10.74 2.80 3.89
N GLU A 263 10.76 1.52 4.14
CA GLU A 263 11.37 0.88 5.30
C GLU A 263 12.89 0.88 5.33
N ASN A 264 13.58 1.60 4.48
CA ASN A 264 15.05 1.56 4.36
C ASN A 264 15.74 1.27 5.70
N ILE A 265 16.50 0.20 5.75
CA ILE A 265 17.06 -0.35 7.00
C ILE A 265 17.74 0.74 7.84
N THR A 266 17.30 0.92 9.08
CA THR A 266 17.74 1.95 10.03
C THR A 266 17.54 3.41 9.62
N ALA A 267 16.96 3.70 8.44
CA ALA A 267 16.84 5.03 7.85
C ALA A 267 15.55 5.19 7.03
N THR A 268 14.41 4.90 7.66
CA THR A 268 13.07 5.00 7.06
C THR A 268 12.85 6.37 6.41
N THR A 269 12.38 6.37 5.17
CA THR A 269 11.98 7.58 4.46
C THR A 269 10.46 7.70 4.49
N LEU A 270 9.94 8.88 4.77
CA LEU A 270 8.51 9.15 4.95
C LEU A 270 8.07 10.33 4.09
N THR A 271 6.81 10.32 3.70
CA THR A 271 6.17 11.50 3.12
C THR A 271 6.10 12.63 4.16
N ASP A 272 6.30 13.88 3.75
CA ASP A 272 6.12 15.05 4.61
C ASP A 272 4.67 15.24 5.10
N ARG A 273 3.71 14.56 4.49
CA ARG A 273 2.31 14.43 4.98
C ARG A 273 2.19 13.69 6.31
N THR A 274 3.23 13.01 6.77
CA THR A 274 3.32 12.47 8.14
C THR A 274 3.21 13.58 9.19
N LEU A 275 3.71 14.77 8.85
CA LEU A 275 3.69 15.96 9.68
C LEU A 275 2.36 16.72 9.50
N HIS A 276 1.52 16.73 10.50
CA HIS A 276 0.15 17.24 10.40
C HIS A 276 -0.23 18.14 11.58
N ASP A 277 -1.12 19.10 11.33
CA ASP A 277 -1.63 20.02 12.36
C ASP A 277 -2.69 19.35 13.27
N GLU A 278 -3.13 20.09 14.28
CA GLU A 278 -4.12 19.62 15.27
C GLU A 278 -5.49 19.33 14.63
N ILE A 279 -5.86 20.09 13.61
CA ILE A 279 -7.14 19.93 12.92
C ILE A 279 -7.11 18.66 12.06
N ALA A 280 -6.02 18.45 11.32
CA ALA A 280 -5.83 17.24 10.53
C ALA A 280 -5.78 15.99 11.41
N HIS A 281 -5.25 16.11 12.66
CA HIS A 281 -5.16 15.01 13.61
C HIS A 281 -6.53 14.41 14.01
N LEU A 282 -7.63 15.11 13.81
CA LEU A 282 -8.97 14.56 13.99
C LEU A 282 -9.29 13.42 13.03
N ASP A 283 -8.69 13.43 11.85
CA ASP A 283 -8.99 12.51 10.74
C ASP A 283 -7.79 11.69 10.25
N TYR A 284 -6.58 12.17 10.51
CA TYR A 284 -5.33 11.54 10.11
C TYR A 284 -4.41 11.41 11.31
N GLN A 285 -3.90 10.22 11.53
CA GLN A 285 -2.91 9.93 12.56
C GLN A 285 -1.76 9.17 11.92
N SER A 286 -0.53 9.62 12.17
CA SER A 286 0.68 9.04 11.57
C SER A 286 1.04 7.67 12.13
N GLU A 287 0.47 7.27 13.26
CA GLU A 287 0.81 6.05 14.00
C GLU A 287 0.71 4.79 13.16
N ASN A 288 -0.31 4.67 12.30
CA ASN A 288 -0.47 3.50 11.45
C ASN A 288 0.68 3.37 10.45
N LEU A 289 1.02 4.47 9.75
CA LEU A 289 2.16 4.52 8.83
C LEU A 289 3.47 4.25 9.56
N LEU A 290 3.74 4.98 10.65
CA LEU A 290 5.00 4.85 11.39
C LEU A 290 5.20 3.45 11.96
N CYS A 291 4.13 2.82 12.47
CA CYS A 291 4.20 1.46 12.97
C CYS A 291 4.40 0.44 11.83
N HIS A 292 3.83 0.68 10.66
CA HIS A 292 4.04 -0.13 9.46
C HIS A 292 5.51 -0.10 9.03
N GLU A 293 6.07 1.09 8.82
CA GLU A 293 7.48 1.25 8.42
C GLU A 293 8.46 0.72 9.48
N LEU A 294 8.15 0.89 10.76
CA LEU A 294 8.97 0.34 11.83
C LEU A 294 8.89 -1.20 11.89
N ALA A 295 7.73 -1.79 11.62
CA ALA A 295 7.55 -3.25 11.62
C ALA A 295 8.38 -3.93 10.53
N HIS A 296 8.62 -3.26 9.42
CA HIS A 296 9.50 -3.72 8.37
C HIS A 296 10.93 -3.96 8.84
N GLN A 297 11.41 -3.28 9.89
CA GLN A 297 12.74 -3.53 10.44
C GLN A 297 12.91 -4.98 10.92
N TRP A 298 11.81 -5.71 11.16
CA TRP A 298 11.79 -7.18 11.38
C TRP A 298 11.35 -7.95 10.12
N PHE A 299 10.33 -7.44 9.40
CA PHE A 299 9.69 -8.11 8.26
C PHE A 299 9.91 -7.32 6.97
N GLY A 300 10.96 -7.61 6.26
CA GLY A 300 11.49 -6.87 5.10
C GLY A 300 13.00 -6.69 5.22
N ASP A 301 13.46 -6.23 6.37
CA ASP A 301 14.87 -5.91 6.62
C ASP A 301 15.62 -7.07 7.29
N TYR A 302 15.19 -7.47 8.50
CA TYR A 302 15.82 -8.58 9.23
C TYR A 302 15.63 -9.91 8.52
N VAL A 303 14.43 -10.15 8.02
CA VAL A 303 14.07 -11.28 7.15
C VAL A 303 13.40 -10.72 5.91
N THR A 304 13.96 -10.93 4.73
CA THR A 304 13.48 -10.36 3.46
C THR A 304 12.86 -11.43 2.57
N CYS A 305 11.81 -11.12 1.81
CA CYS A 305 11.31 -12.02 0.76
C CYS A 305 12.41 -12.33 -0.26
N LYS A 306 12.46 -13.57 -0.79
CA LYS A 306 13.51 -13.98 -1.74
C LYS A 306 13.24 -13.53 -3.18
N ASP A 307 11.99 -13.33 -3.51
CA ASP A 307 11.51 -12.76 -4.76
C ASP A 307 10.18 -12.03 -4.50
N TRP A 308 9.77 -11.18 -5.43
CA TRP A 308 8.63 -10.29 -5.24
C TRP A 308 7.28 -11.02 -5.12
N SER A 309 7.17 -12.26 -5.61
CA SER A 309 5.97 -13.08 -5.40
C SER A 309 5.72 -13.42 -3.93
N HIS A 310 6.77 -13.34 -3.10
CA HIS A 310 6.72 -13.55 -1.66
C HIS A 310 6.74 -12.25 -0.84
N ALA A 311 6.63 -11.07 -1.46
CA ALA A 311 6.65 -9.76 -0.80
C ALA A 311 5.56 -9.59 0.28
N TRP A 312 4.50 -10.41 0.28
CA TRP A 312 3.50 -10.43 1.33
C TRP A 312 4.08 -10.73 2.72
N LEU A 313 5.25 -11.41 2.79
CA LEU A 313 5.97 -11.65 4.04
C LEU A 313 6.56 -10.36 4.64
N ASN A 314 6.82 -9.36 3.81
CA ASN A 314 7.18 -8.02 4.22
C ASN A 314 5.89 -7.23 4.55
N GLU A 315 5.06 -6.97 3.56
CA GLU A 315 3.94 -6.05 3.61
C GLU A 315 2.76 -6.53 4.44
N GLY A 316 2.44 -7.80 4.35
CA GLY A 316 1.35 -8.40 5.12
C GLY A 316 1.62 -8.34 6.62
N PHE A 317 2.85 -8.62 7.05
CA PHE A 317 3.25 -8.51 8.46
C PHE A 317 3.28 -7.06 8.93
N ALA A 318 3.86 -6.14 8.18
CA ALA A 318 3.92 -4.74 8.55
C ALA A 318 2.51 -4.15 8.70
N THR A 319 1.61 -4.45 7.76
CA THR A 319 0.20 -4.05 7.83
C THR A 319 -0.52 -4.69 9.03
N TYR A 320 -0.28 -5.98 9.32
CA TYR A 320 -0.91 -6.66 10.44
C TYR A 320 -0.47 -6.10 11.79
N ILE A 321 0.82 -5.83 11.96
CA ILE A 321 1.37 -5.24 13.18
C ILE A 321 0.83 -3.82 13.40
N ALA A 322 0.73 -3.01 12.35
CA ALA A 322 0.13 -1.68 12.43
C ALA A 322 -1.35 -1.73 12.84
N LEU A 323 -2.12 -2.72 12.34
CA LEU A 323 -3.48 -2.99 12.80
C LEU A 323 -3.51 -3.33 14.28
N LEU A 324 -2.66 -4.23 14.76
CA LEU A 324 -2.62 -4.60 16.17
C LEU A 324 -2.21 -3.42 17.07
N TYR A 325 -1.31 -2.55 16.60
CA TYR A 325 -0.93 -1.34 17.34
C TYR A 325 -2.11 -0.38 17.50
N THR A 326 -3.08 -0.38 16.58
CA THR A 326 -4.31 0.41 16.72
C THR A 326 -5.07 0.06 18.00
N GLU A 327 -5.11 -1.22 18.41
CA GLU A 327 -5.73 -1.61 19.68
C GLU A 327 -5.02 -0.97 20.89
N ARG A 328 -3.68 -0.93 20.86
CA ARG A 328 -2.87 -0.41 21.96
C ARG A 328 -3.10 1.08 22.21
N TYR A 329 -3.24 1.89 21.16
CA TYR A 329 -3.34 3.35 21.31
C TYR A 329 -4.76 3.92 21.14
N LYS A 330 -5.72 3.16 20.58
CA LYS A 330 -7.13 3.58 20.41
C LYS A 330 -8.15 2.65 21.05
N GLY A 331 -7.76 1.42 21.33
CA GLY A 331 -8.64 0.41 21.90
C GLY A 331 -9.26 -0.53 20.88
N LYS A 332 -9.96 -1.55 21.38
CA LYS A 332 -10.48 -2.69 20.61
C LYS A 332 -11.52 -2.27 19.56
N ASP A 333 -12.40 -1.33 19.87
CA ASP A 333 -13.46 -0.92 18.95
C ASP A 333 -12.89 -0.25 17.68
N ASP A 334 -11.85 0.58 17.85
CA ASP A 334 -11.15 1.21 16.73
C ASP A 334 -10.31 0.18 15.93
N LEU A 335 -9.68 -0.82 16.58
CA LEU A 335 -9.05 -1.94 15.88
C LEU A 335 -10.08 -2.66 14.99
N LEU A 336 -11.25 -3.02 15.53
CA LEU A 336 -12.26 -3.75 14.78
C LEU A 336 -12.82 -2.93 13.62
N ALA A 337 -13.00 -1.63 13.80
CA ALA A 337 -13.37 -0.72 12.72
C ALA A 337 -12.30 -0.68 11.61
N GLU A 338 -11.01 -0.65 11.97
CA GLU A 338 -9.91 -0.64 11.01
C GLU A 338 -9.75 -1.98 10.28
N VAL A 339 -10.01 -3.10 10.95
CA VAL A 339 -10.08 -4.43 10.30
C VAL A 339 -11.17 -4.47 9.23
N GLU A 340 -12.37 -3.92 9.51
CA GLU A 340 -13.44 -3.85 8.52
C GLU A 340 -13.10 -2.90 7.36
N ASN A 341 -12.45 -1.76 7.63
CA ASN A 341 -11.96 -0.85 6.58
C ASN A 341 -10.91 -1.54 5.69
N THR A 342 -10.01 -2.32 6.30
CA THR A 342 -8.99 -3.11 5.61
C THR A 342 -9.64 -4.17 4.71
N ARG A 343 -10.66 -4.88 5.21
CA ARG A 343 -11.45 -5.85 4.43
C ARG A 343 -12.16 -5.16 3.28
N ASP A 344 -12.86 -4.07 3.54
CA ASP A 344 -13.63 -3.34 2.53
C ASP A 344 -12.73 -2.77 1.43
N ALA A 345 -11.51 -2.33 1.76
CA ALA A 345 -10.50 -1.88 0.78
C ALA A 345 -10.06 -3.02 -0.15
N TYR A 346 -9.79 -4.21 0.38
CA TYR A 346 -9.50 -5.40 -0.43
C TYR A 346 -10.68 -5.79 -1.31
N LEU A 347 -11.88 -5.90 -0.73
CA LEU A 347 -13.09 -6.31 -1.47
C LEU A 347 -13.41 -5.36 -2.61
N LYS A 348 -13.22 -4.07 -2.40
CA LYS A 348 -13.40 -3.06 -3.45
C LYS A 348 -12.45 -3.29 -4.63
N GLU A 349 -11.17 -3.51 -4.38
CA GLU A 349 -10.21 -3.78 -5.47
C GLU A 349 -10.54 -5.09 -6.18
N PHE A 350 -10.86 -6.13 -5.42
CA PHE A 350 -11.22 -7.44 -5.97
C PHE A 350 -12.44 -7.37 -6.92
N THR A 351 -13.46 -6.58 -6.58
CA THR A 351 -14.69 -6.46 -7.37
C THR A 351 -14.58 -5.45 -8.52
N GLU A 352 -13.89 -4.33 -8.30
CA GLU A 352 -13.86 -3.23 -9.28
C GLU A 352 -12.69 -3.35 -10.28
N ARG A 353 -11.57 -3.95 -9.85
CA ARG A 353 -10.34 -3.97 -10.65
C ARG A 353 -9.96 -5.37 -11.12
N TYR A 354 -9.53 -6.25 -10.23
CA TYR A 354 -9.13 -7.63 -10.53
C TYR A 354 -9.03 -8.48 -9.28
N GLY A 355 -9.09 -9.82 -9.46
CA GLY A 355 -8.74 -10.80 -8.44
C GLY A 355 -7.43 -11.53 -8.79
N ARG A 356 -6.57 -11.74 -7.79
CA ARG A 356 -5.35 -12.55 -7.89
C ARG A 356 -5.05 -13.30 -6.60
N PRO A 357 -4.20 -14.36 -6.64
CA PRO A 357 -3.60 -14.91 -5.44
C PRO A 357 -2.68 -13.88 -4.75
N ILE A 358 -2.38 -14.10 -3.46
CA ILE A 358 -1.39 -13.28 -2.75
C ILE A 358 0.00 -13.57 -3.31
N VAL A 359 0.36 -14.85 -3.43
CA VAL A 359 1.60 -15.30 -4.08
C VAL A 359 1.33 -15.37 -5.59
N GLU A 360 1.69 -14.33 -6.32
CA GLU A 360 1.51 -14.21 -7.76
C GLU A 360 2.86 -14.10 -8.45
N ARG A 361 3.10 -14.95 -9.44
CA ARG A 361 4.34 -14.96 -10.21
C ARG A 361 4.19 -14.39 -11.61
N THR A 362 2.96 -14.22 -12.10
CA THR A 362 2.65 -13.76 -13.45
C THR A 362 2.41 -12.26 -13.44
N TYR A 363 3.49 -11.49 -13.50
CA TYR A 363 3.47 -10.01 -13.55
C TYR A 363 4.50 -9.51 -14.58
N LYS A 364 4.41 -8.24 -14.96
CA LYS A 364 5.39 -7.62 -15.85
C LYS A 364 6.43 -6.82 -15.09
N GLU A 365 6.00 -5.95 -14.20
CA GLU A 365 6.86 -5.15 -13.34
C GLU A 365 6.54 -5.51 -11.87
N PRO A 366 7.53 -5.65 -10.98
CA PRO A 366 7.29 -6.01 -9.58
C PRO A 366 6.32 -5.08 -8.85
N GLU A 367 6.35 -3.77 -9.17
CA GLU A 367 5.47 -2.75 -8.58
C GLU A 367 3.98 -3.08 -8.76
N GLU A 368 3.62 -3.85 -9.79
CA GLU A 368 2.22 -4.25 -10.04
C GLU A 368 1.65 -5.13 -8.93
N LEU A 369 2.53 -5.79 -8.13
CA LEU A 369 2.14 -6.63 -7.01
C LEU A 369 1.78 -5.84 -5.74
N PHE A 370 2.20 -4.57 -5.64
CA PHE A 370 2.00 -3.74 -4.44
C PHE A 370 0.57 -3.15 -4.40
N ASP A 371 -0.40 -4.02 -4.23
CA ASP A 371 -1.84 -3.76 -4.28
C ASP A 371 -2.55 -4.22 -2.99
N ARG A 372 -3.87 -4.17 -2.97
CA ARG A 372 -4.68 -4.56 -1.80
C ARG A 372 -4.63 -6.06 -1.49
N HIS A 373 -4.18 -6.89 -2.42
CA HIS A 373 -3.94 -8.31 -2.17
C HIS A 373 -2.66 -8.53 -1.36
N LEU A 374 -1.61 -7.75 -1.66
CA LEU A 374 -0.33 -7.85 -0.97
C LEU A 374 -0.41 -7.32 0.47
N TYR A 375 -1.09 -6.19 0.69
CA TYR A 375 -1.20 -5.51 1.99
C TYR A 375 -2.40 -6.00 2.80
N GLN A 376 -3.61 -5.68 2.33
CA GLN A 376 -4.85 -5.88 3.11
C GLN A 376 -5.24 -7.35 3.21
N LYS A 377 -5.31 -8.06 2.08
CA LYS A 377 -5.65 -9.49 2.11
C LYS A 377 -4.65 -10.30 2.91
N ALA A 378 -3.35 -10.03 2.74
CA ALA A 378 -2.29 -10.73 3.46
C ALA A 378 -2.33 -10.47 4.98
N SER A 379 -2.55 -9.22 5.42
CA SER A 379 -2.70 -8.90 6.85
C SER A 379 -3.91 -9.60 7.49
N LEU A 380 -5.04 -9.69 6.76
CA LEU A 380 -6.23 -10.41 7.21
C LEU A 380 -6.02 -11.94 7.24
N PHE A 381 -5.18 -12.47 6.35
CA PHE A 381 -4.76 -13.86 6.44
C PHE A 381 -3.90 -14.14 7.69
N LEU A 382 -2.97 -13.25 8.03
CA LEU A 382 -2.20 -13.35 9.27
C LEU A 382 -3.13 -13.26 10.51
N ARG A 383 -4.12 -12.38 10.47
CA ARG A 383 -5.15 -12.30 11.51
C ARG A 383 -5.94 -13.60 11.67
N TYR A 384 -6.26 -14.26 10.54
CA TYR A 384 -6.90 -15.58 10.55
C TYR A 384 -5.99 -16.66 11.16
N LEU A 385 -4.72 -16.68 10.80
CA LEU A 385 -3.74 -17.62 11.38
C LEU A 385 -3.57 -17.42 12.89
N ASP A 386 -3.50 -16.17 13.34
CA ASP A 386 -3.42 -15.82 14.76
C ASP A 386 -4.64 -16.35 15.53
N TYR A 387 -5.85 -16.18 15.02
CA TYR A 387 -7.07 -16.77 15.59
C TYR A 387 -7.05 -18.29 15.54
N MET A 388 -6.75 -18.88 14.39
CA MET A 388 -6.85 -20.34 14.16
C MET A 388 -5.88 -21.14 15.05
N LEU A 389 -4.66 -20.62 15.22
CA LEU A 389 -3.62 -21.25 16.05
C LEU A 389 -3.68 -20.84 17.52
N GLY A 390 -4.32 -19.70 17.79
CA GLY A 390 -4.26 -19.00 19.05
C GLY A 390 -3.00 -18.14 19.20
N GLU A 391 -3.17 -16.94 19.76
CA GLU A 391 -2.13 -15.89 19.84
C GLU A 391 -0.76 -16.43 20.30
N LYS A 392 -0.74 -17.20 21.37
CA LYS A 392 0.51 -17.72 21.95
C LYS A 392 1.29 -18.62 20.99
N ILE A 393 0.60 -19.51 20.25
CA ILE A 393 1.22 -20.44 19.31
C ILE A 393 1.66 -19.69 18.05
N PHE A 394 0.80 -18.81 17.52
CA PHE A 394 1.11 -18.01 16.35
C PHE A 394 2.39 -17.19 16.56
N TRP A 395 2.46 -16.38 17.62
CA TRP A 395 3.62 -15.53 17.88
C TRP A 395 4.88 -16.32 18.25
N LYS A 396 4.74 -17.50 18.86
CA LYS A 396 5.89 -18.43 19.04
C LYS A 396 6.43 -18.93 17.68
N GLY A 397 5.54 -19.20 16.72
CA GLY A 397 5.93 -19.56 15.35
C GLY A 397 6.58 -18.41 14.59
N VAL A 398 6.04 -17.19 14.74
CA VAL A 398 6.66 -15.96 14.19
C VAL A 398 8.06 -15.74 14.75
N LYS A 399 8.24 -15.89 16.08
CA LYS A 399 9.57 -15.79 16.69
C LYS A 399 10.54 -16.80 16.10
N LEU A 400 10.14 -18.07 16.00
CA LEU A 400 10.96 -19.11 15.42
C LEU A 400 11.35 -18.82 13.97
N TYR A 401 10.40 -18.31 13.18
CA TYR A 401 10.64 -17.87 11.80
C TYR A 401 11.70 -16.76 11.72
N LEU A 402 11.59 -15.72 12.54
CA LEU A 402 12.55 -14.61 12.59
C LEU A 402 13.95 -15.07 13.04
N GLU A 403 14.03 -15.85 14.13
CA GLU A 403 15.31 -16.31 14.69
C GLU A 403 16.04 -17.28 13.75
N ARG A 404 15.30 -18.19 13.08
CA ARG A 404 15.86 -19.16 12.14
C ARG A 404 16.42 -18.52 10.87
N ASN A 405 15.72 -17.51 10.39
CA ASN A 405 15.99 -16.90 9.09
C ASN A 405 16.62 -15.50 9.20
N LYS A 406 17.16 -15.15 10.34
CA LYS A 406 17.77 -13.84 10.56
C LYS A 406 18.81 -13.49 9.46
N MET A 407 18.67 -12.30 8.90
CA MET A 407 19.56 -11.75 7.86
C MET A 407 19.63 -12.62 6.60
N THR A 408 18.55 -13.34 6.27
CA THR A 408 18.43 -14.14 5.05
C THR A 408 17.21 -13.73 4.23
N SER A 409 17.14 -14.26 3.01
CA SER A 409 15.97 -14.14 2.13
C SER A 409 15.15 -15.41 2.17
N VAL A 410 13.82 -15.30 2.27
CA VAL A 410 12.86 -16.36 2.59
C VAL A 410 11.71 -16.45 1.60
N SER A 411 11.03 -17.58 1.62
CA SER A 411 9.80 -17.86 0.90
C SER A 411 8.62 -18.06 1.86
N THR A 412 7.43 -18.09 1.32
CA THR A 412 6.19 -18.49 2.04
C THR A 412 6.35 -19.82 2.78
N GLU A 413 7.09 -20.76 2.22
CA GLU A 413 7.31 -22.09 2.80
C GLU A 413 8.12 -22.05 4.09
N ASP A 414 9.07 -21.12 4.22
CA ASP A 414 9.89 -20.97 5.44
C ASP A 414 9.01 -20.52 6.62
N PHE A 415 8.07 -19.61 6.38
CA PHE A 415 7.10 -19.21 7.39
C PHE A 415 6.11 -20.33 7.73
N ARG A 416 5.56 -21.01 6.72
CA ARG A 416 4.64 -22.15 6.91
C ARG A 416 5.29 -23.24 7.76
N LYS A 417 6.54 -23.61 7.48
CA LYS A 417 7.30 -24.63 8.23
C LYS A 417 7.49 -24.24 9.69
N ALA A 418 7.82 -22.98 9.98
CA ALA A 418 7.99 -22.51 11.35
C ALA A 418 6.67 -22.62 12.15
N LEU A 419 5.55 -22.20 11.56
CA LEU A 419 4.23 -22.34 12.18
C LEU A 419 3.83 -23.81 12.36
N SER A 420 4.05 -24.67 11.35
CA SER A 420 3.71 -26.09 11.43
C SER A 420 4.51 -26.81 12.51
N GLU A 421 5.80 -26.47 12.69
CA GLU A 421 6.66 -27.06 13.72
C GLU A 421 6.16 -26.73 15.13
N VAL A 422 5.78 -25.46 15.37
CA VAL A 422 5.33 -25.02 16.69
C VAL A 422 3.92 -25.50 17.02
N SER A 423 3.02 -25.54 16.03
CA SER A 423 1.62 -25.93 16.23
C SER A 423 1.38 -27.44 16.15
N GLY A 424 2.26 -28.18 15.48
CA GLY A 424 2.05 -29.60 15.15
C GLY A 424 1.00 -29.82 14.05
N LEU A 425 0.49 -28.77 13.39
CA LEU A 425 -0.54 -28.86 12.36
C LEU A 425 0.06 -28.82 10.97
N SER A 426 -0.54 -29.55 10.02
CA SER A 426 -0.32 -29.31 8.60
C SER A 426 -1.09 -28.07 8.19
N LEU A 427 -0.40 -27.02 7.77
CA LEU A 427 -0.99 -25.77 7.31
C LEU A 427 -1.02 -25.66 5.77
N GLU A 428 -0.65 -26.71 5.07
CA GLU A 428 -0.47 -26.73 3.62
C GLU A 428 -1.73 -26.32 2.88
N GLN A 429 -2.88 -26.92 3.21
CA GLN A 429 -4.15 -26.58 2.58
C GLN A 429 -4.58 -25.13 2.88
N THR A 430 -4.39 -24.65 4.11
CA THR A 430 -4.73 -23.27 4.49
C THR A 430 -3.90 -22.25 3.71
N PHE A 431 -2.59 -22.50 3.59
CA PHE A 431 -1.69 -21.64 2.82
C PHE A 431 -2.05 -21.67 1.32
N HIS A 432 -2.29 -22.85 0.76
CA HIS A 432 -2.72 -22.99 -0.63
C HIS A 432 -4.02 -22.19 -0.90
N ASP A 433 -5.06 -22.39 -0.09
CA ASP A 433 -6.37 -21.78 -0.32
C ASP A 433 -6.35 -20.24 -0.24
N PHE A 434 -5.59 -19.66 0.67
CA PHE A 434 -5.57 -18.22 0.90
C PHE A 434 -4.48 -17.47 0.12
N LEU A 435 -3.33 -18.12 -0.15
CA LEU A 435 -2.17 -17.48 -0.74
C LEU A 435 -1.99 -17.79 -2.22
N GLU A 436 -2.27 -19.02 -2.66
CA GLU A 436 -1.99 -19.46 -4.03
C GLU A 436 -3.23 -19.43 -4.94
N LEU A 437 -4.41 -19.22 -4.36
CA LEU A 437 -5.65 -19.11 -5.11
C LEU A 437 -6.28 -17.71 -4.92
N PRO A 438 -6.91 -17.16 -5.97
CA PRO A 438 -7.64 -15.89 -5.87
C PRO A 438 -8.95 -16.06 -5.08
N GLY A 439 -9.50 -14.95 -4.59
CA GLY A 439 -10.80 -14.92 -3.91
C GLY A 439 -10.70 -15.09 -2.39
N HIS A 440 -11.85 -15.28 -1.78
CA HIS A 440 -12.07 -15.38 -0.33
C HIS A 440 -13.37 -16.17 -0.08
N PRO A 441 -13.62 -16.69 1.15
CA PRO A 441 -14.88 -17.31 1.51
C PRO A 441 -16.08 -16.35 1.37
N GLU A 442 -17.17 -16.83 0.78
CA GLU A 442 -18.45 -16.11 0.68
C GLU A 442 -19.52 -16.93 1.40
N ILE A 443 -20.05 -16.38 2.49
CA ILE A 443 -20.96 -17.10 3.38
C ILE A 443 -22.34 -16.45 3.36
N GLU A 444 -23.34 -17.24 3.01
CA GLU A 444 -24.74 -16.89 3.19
C GLU A 444 -25.26 -17.49 4.50
N ILE A 445 -25.88 -16.66 5.33
CA ILE A 445 -26.41 -17.02 6.65
C ILE A 445 -27.94 -16.94 6.61
N GLU A 446 -28.60 -18.07 6.78
CA GLU A 446 -30.05 -18.17 6.80
C GLU A 446 -30.53 -18.71 8.14
N GLU A 447 -31.66 -18.17 8.64
CA GLU A 447 -32.38 -18.70 9.80
C GLU A 447 -33.71 -19.30 9.38
N ASP A 448 -33.98 -20.52 9.84
CA ASP A 448 -35.29 -21.17 9.68
C ASP A 448 -35.81 -21.67 11.04
N THR A 449 -37.12 -21.95 11.12
CA THR A 449 -37.76 -22.50 12.31
C THR A 449 -38.57 -23.73 11.94
N LYS A 450 -38.21 -24.88 12.52
CA LYS A 450 -38.92 -26.14 12.32
C LYS A 450 -39.35 -26.70 13.68
N GLY A 451 -40.67 -26.57 13.97
CA GLY A 451 -41.24 -27.01 15.26
C GLY A 451 -40.61 -26.24 16.44
N ASP A 452 -39.97 -26.99 17.33
CA ASP A 452 -39.26 -26.47 18.52
C ASP A 452 -37.79 -26.17 18.27
N LYS A 453 -37.30 -26.30 17.03
CA LYS A 453 -35.91 -26.03 16.64
C LYS A 453 -35.77 -24.73 15.83
N LYS A 454 -34.71 -24.01 16.11
CA LYS A 454 -34.14 -22.93 15.28
C LYS A 454 -32.97 -23.51 14.52
N ILE A 455 -32.98 -23.36 13.21
CA ILE A 455 -31.91 -23.84 12.30
C ILE A 455 -31.17 -22.64 11.75
N VAL A 456 -29.86 -22.62 11.94
CA VAL A 456 -28.97 -21.70 11.26
C VAL A 456 -28.25 -22.49 10.16
N LYS A 457 -28.40 -22.04 8.92
CA LYS A 457 -27.78 -22.61 7.74
C LYS A 457 -26.70 -21.66 7.24
N LEU A 458 -25.52 -22.20 7.09
CA LEU A 458 -24.31 -21.49 6.56
C LEU A 458 -23.98 -22.11 5.21
N SER A 459 -24.10 -21.33 4.14
CA SER A 459 -23.83 -21.80 2.77
C SER A 459 -22.62 -21.06 2.19
N GLN A 460 -21.65 -21.79 1.65
CA GLN A 460 -20.56 -21.23 0.86
C GLN A 460 -21.04 -21.07 -0.59
N THR A 461 -21.20 -19.83 -1.06
CA THR A 461 -21.79 -19.53 -2.38
C THR A 461 -20.77 -19.57 -3.52
N GLY A 462 -19.52 -19.21 -3.22
CA GLY A 462 -18.40 -19.29 -4.16
C GLY A 462 -17.61 -20.60 -4.05
N ARG A 463 -16.29 -20.50 -4.16
CA ARG A 463 -15.37 -21.60 -3.89
C ARG A 463 -15.47 -22.06 -2.45
N VAL A 464 -15.42 -23.37 -2.23
CA VAL A 464 -15.48 -23.95 -0.90
C VAL A 464 -14.10 -23.89 -0.23
N PHE A 465 -14.06 -23.29 0.94
CA PHE A 465 -12.88 -23.23 1.81
C PHE A 465 -13.08 -24.13 3.02
N ARG A 466 -11.98 -24.69 3.51
CA ARG A 466 -11.99 -25.34 4.82
C ARG A 466 -11.52 -24.32 5.86
N ILE A 467 -12.46 -23.75 6.62
CA ILE A 467 -12.17 -22.69 7.59
C ILE A 467 -12.84 -22.96 8.95
N ARG A 468 -12.16 -22.51 10.00
CA ARG A 468 -12.72 -22.42 11.35
C ARG A 468 -13.16 -20.98 11.58
N VAL A 469 -14.38 -20.79 12.06
CA VAL A 469 -14.99 -19.46 12.22
C VAL A 469 -15.58 -19.35 13.62
N PRO A 470 -15.30 -18.28 14.40
CA PRO A 470 -15.92 -18.08 15.70
C PRO A 470 -17.38 -17.66 15.53
N ALA A 471 -18.22 -18.06 16.45
CA ALA A 471 -19.63 -17.68 16.46
C ALA A 471 -20.14 -17.48 17.89
N ILE A 472 -21.17 -16.67 18.04
CA ILE A 472 -21.90 -16.46 19.29
C ILE A 472 -23.39 -16.78 19.08
N ILE A 473 -23.95 -17.57 19.98
CA ILE A 473 -25.39 -17.71 20.11
C ILE A 473 -25.88 -16.93 21.34
N TYR A 474 -26.85 -16.06 21.12
CA TYR A 474 -27.53 -15.30 22.19
C TYR A 474 -28.83 -15.98 22.58
N ARG A 475 -29.07 -16.09 23.89
CA ARG A 475 -30.26 -16.71 24.48
C ARG A 475 -30.78 -15.86 25.63
N ASP A 476 -31.96 -16.17 26.15
CA ASP A 476 -32.56 -15.48 27.32
C ASP A 476 -31.68 -15.57 28.56
N GLU A 477 -30.98 -16.71 28.73
CA GLU A 477 -30.08 -16.97 29.86
C GLU A 477 -28.66 -16.43 29.69
N GLY A 478 -28.34 -15.82 28.54
CA GLY A 478 -27.03 -15.28 28.25
C GLY A 478 -26.49 -15.67 26.87
N LYS A 479 -25.18 -15.64 26.69
CA LYS A 479 -24.51 -16.00 25.44
C LYS A 479 -23.68 -17.27 25.57
N LYS A 480 -23.44 -17.94 24.46
CA LYS A 480 -22.50 -19.05 24.34
C LYS A 480 -21.62 -18.85 23.10
N GLU A 481 -20.32 -18.85 23.30
CA GLU A 481 -19.32 -18.82 22.24
C GLU A 481 -19.04 -20.24 21.74
N MET A 482 -18.74 -20.36 20.45
CA MET A 482 -18.38 -21.63 19.80
C MET A 482 -17.52 -21.36 18.56
N ASP A 483 -16.78 -22.38 18.16
CA ASP A 483 -16.12 -22.42 16.86
C ASP A 483 -16.87 -23.34 15.90
N ILE A 484 -17.03 -22.93 14.67
CA ILE A 484 -17.68 -23.70 13.62
C ILE A 484 -16.66 -24.00 12.54
N THR A 485 -16.55 -25.27 12.16
CA THR A 485 -15.74 -25.66 11.01
C THR A 485 -16.62 -25.77 9.78
N LEU A 486 -16.32 -24.98 8.75
CA LEU A 486 -16.97 -25.04 7.45
C LEU A 486 -16.04 -25.84 6.51
N GLU A 487 -16.49 -27.03 6.09
CA GLU A 487 -15.72 -27.96 5.22
C GLU A 487 -16.41 -28.25 3.89
N GLY A 488 -17.70 -27.91 3.78
CA GLY A 488 -18.52 -28.19 2.61
C GLY A 488 -19.34 -27.00 2.17
N LYS A 489 -20.18 -27.20 1.14
CA LYS A 489 -21.05 -26.15 0.62
C LYS A 489 -22.06 -25.66 1.63
N VAL A 490 -22.54 -26.53 2.53
CA VAL A 490 -23.58 -26.20 3.49
C VAL A 490 -23.25 -26.82 4.83
N THR A 491 -23.37 -26.02 5.88
CA THR A 491 -23.30 -26.45 7.28
C THR A 491 -24.60 -26.02 7.97
N GLN A 492 -25.26 -26.92 8.66
CA GLN A 492 -26.49 -26.63 9.43
C GLN A 492 -26.22 -26.84 10.91
N ILE A 493 -26.73 -25.91 11.72
CA ILE A 493 -26.61 -25.95 13.17
C ILE A 493 -28.02 -25.79 13.76
N GLU A 494 -28.38 -26.66 14.67
CA GLU A 494 -29.69 -26.67 15.31
C GLU A 494 -29.62 -26.20 16.75
N PHE A 495 -30.55 -25.35 17.13
CA PHE A 495 -30.71 -24.83 18.49
C PHE A 495 -32.12 -24.99 18.96
N ASP A 496 -32.35 -25.13 20.27
CA ASP A 496 -33.68 -25.06 20.82
C ASP A 496 -34.27 -23.65 20.60
N ARG A 497 -35.48 -23.57 20.04
CA ARG A 497 -36.17 -22.32 19.75
C ARG A 497 -36.48 -21.53 21.04
N LYS A 498 -36.80 -22.26 22.12
CA LYS A 498 -37.05 -21.62 23.42
C LYS A 498 -35.79 -20.88 23.91
N GLY A 499 -35.92 -19.59 24.16
CA GLY A 499 -34.89 -18.73 24.63
C GLY A 499 -33.86 -18.34 23.58
N PHE A 500 -33.97 -18.73 22.30
CA PHE A 500 -33.11 -18.25 21.22
C PHE A 500 -33.42 -16.78 20.91
N ARG A 501 -32.36 -15.94 20.83
CA ARG A 501 -32.44 -14.51 20.50
C ARG A 501 -31.78 -14.17 19.17
N ALA A 502 -30.55 -14.57 18.98
CA ALA A 502 -29.78 -14.30 17.76
C ALA A 502 -28.57 -15.24 17.64
N PHE A 503 -28.07 -15.34 16.41
CA PHE A 503 -26.80 -15.98 16.08
C PHE A 503 -25.92 -14.97 15.38
N SER A 504 -24.62 -14.93 15.74
CA SER A 504 -23.61 -14.07 15.15
C SER A 504 -22.42 -14.91 14.68
N LEU A 505 -22.06 -14.78 13.39
CA LEU A 505 -20.88 -15.43 12.80
C LEU A 505 -19.75 -14.42 12.73
N ASP A 506 -18.57 -14.83 13.19
CA ASP A 506 -17.33 -14.03 13.20
C ASP A 506 -17.52 -12.63 13.81
N PRO A 507 -17.85 -12.55 15.10
CA PRO A 507 -18.20 -11.31 15.78
C PRO A 507 -17.04 -10.29 15.87
N GLU A 508 -15.80 -10.72 15.65
CA GLU A 508 -14.61 -9.87 15.69
C GLU A 508 -13.89 -9.76 14.35
N SER A 509 -14.49 -10.20 13.23
CA SER A 509 -13.83 -10.22 11.91
C SER A 509 -12.45 -10.86 11.94
N ARG A 510 -12.39 -12.09 12.49
CA ARG A 510 -11.17 -12.91 12.56
C ARG A 510 -10.85 -13.58 11.23
N VAL A 511 -11.84 -13.78 10.38
CA VAL A 511 -11.73 -14.47 9.11
C VAL A 511 -12.05 -13.51 7.95
N LEU A 512 -11.14 -13.40 6.99
CA LEU A 512 -11.47 -12.69 5.75
C LEU A 512 -12.58 -13.43 5.01
N MET A 513 -13.78 -12.88 4.99
CA MET A 513 -14.94 -13.40 4.26
C MET A 513 -15.97 -12.32 3.99
N THR A 514 -16.86 -12.56 3.02
CA THR A 514 -18.10 -11.82 2.88
C THR A 514 -19.25 -12.58 3.55
N GLN A 515 -20.23 -11.85 4.07
CA GLN A 515 -21.41 -12.41 4.71
C GLN A 515 -22.69 -11.80 4.11
N SER A 516 -23.56 -12.66 3.58
CA SER A 516 -24.92 -12.30 3.20
C SER A 516 -25.87 -12.78 4.31
N ILE A 517 -26.49 -11.84 5.05
CA ILE A 517 -27.23 -12.13 6.27
C ILE A 517 -28.75 -12.10 5.98
N HIS A 518 -29.39 -13.27 6.01
CA HIS A 518 -30.80 -13.49 5.76
C HIS A 518 -31.48 -14.08 7.00
N VAL A 519 -31.56 -13.28 8.06
CA VAL A 519 -32.13 -13.71 9.35
C VAL A 519 -33.37 -12.85 9.72
N SER A 520 -34.06 -13.23 10.78
CA SER A 520 -35.27 -12.51 11.21
C SER A 520 -34.98 -11.07 11.68
N LYS A 521 -35.99 -10.18 11.53
CA LYS A 521 -35.84 -8.79 12.06
C LYS A 521 -35.63 -8.78 13.57
N GLU A 522 -36.24 -9.72 14.28
CA GLU A 522 -36.09 -9.86 15.73
C GLU A 522 -34.67 -10.17 16.12
N SER A 523 -34.00 -11.10 15.41
CA SER A 523 -32.59 -11.42 15.60
C SER A 523 -31.68 -10.20 15.32
N LEU A 524 -31.94 -9.46 14.22
CA LEU A 524 -31.16 -8.27 13.87
C LEU A 524 -31.35 -7.12 14.88
N ARG A 525 -32.60 -6.86 15.32
CA ARG A 525 -32.87 -5.84 16.34
C ARG A 525 -32.20 -6.19 17.67
N TYR A 526 -32.19 -7.49 18.02
CA TYR A 526 -31.48 -7.95 19.21
C TYR A 526 -29.97 -7.71 19.08
N LEU A 527 -29.34 -8.10 17.97
CA LEU A 527 -27.90 -7.88 17.71
C LEU A 527 -27.54 -6.38 17.67
N LEU A 528 -28.42 -5.55 17.09
CA LEU A 528 -28.20 -4.10 17.04
C LEU A 528 -28.10 -3.48 18.44
N SER A 529 -28.92 -3.96 19.39
CA SER A 529 -28.99 -3.43 20.76
C SER A 529 -28.07 -4.15 21.75
N HIS A 530 -27.79 -5.44 21.55
CA HIS A 530 -27.12 -6.31 22.53
C HIS A 530 -25.89 -7.02 21.99
N GLY A 531 -25.57 -6.89 20.69
CA GLY A 531 -24.34 -7.43 20.11
C GLY A 531 -23.11 -6.92 20.87
N GLU A 532 -22.24 -7.84 21.27
CA GLU A 532 -21.10 -7.54 22.14
C GLU A 532 -20.08 -6.65 21.45
N THR A 533 -19.82 -6.89 20.17
CA THR A 533 -18.83 -6.16 19.42
C THR A 533 -19.45 -5.10 18.51
N VAL A 534 -18.66 -4.09 18.18
CA VAL A 534 -19.06 -3.07 17.19
C VAL A 534 -19.35 -3.69 15.80
N ILE A 535 -18.75 -4.84 15.50
CA ILE A 535 -18.95 -5.55 14.23
C ILE A 535 -20.35 -6.15 14.15
N GLU A 536 -20.79 -6.82 15.21
CA GLU A 536 -22.13 -7.41 15.28
C GLU A 536 -23.21 -6.34 15.11
N ARG A 537 -23.10 -5.24 15.89
CA ARG A 537 -24.07 -4.13 15.85
C ARG A 537 -24.06 -3.42 14.49
N ALA A 538 -22.89 -3.22 13.89
CA ALA A 538 -22.76 -2.61 12.57
C ALA A 538 -23.36 -3.48 11.45
N ARG A 539 -23.09 -4.80 11.46
CA ARG A 539 -23.66 -5.75 10.50
C ARG A 539 -25.18 -5.86 10.65
N ALA A 540 -25.67 -5.89 11.90
CA ALA A 540 -27.11 -5.89 12.19
C ALA A 540 -27.79 -4.61 11.67
N ALA A 541 -27.19 -3.42 11.87
CA ALA A 541 -27.71 -2.17 11.33
C ALA A 541 -27.82 -2.21 9.80
N SER A 542 -26.74 -2.66 9.14
CA SER A 542 -26.69 -2.75 7.67
C SER A 542 -27.72 -3.75 7.11
N ALA A 543 -27.88 -4.92 7.75
CA ALA A 543 -28.83 -5.93 7.35
C ALA A 543 -30.31 -5.50 7.63
N LEU A 544 -30.53 -4.81 8.76
CA LEU A 544 -31.87 -4.34 9.13
C LEU A 544 -32.39 -3.29 8.14
N ALA A 545 -31.53 -2.43 7.62
CA ALA A 545 -31.89 -1.46 6.59
C ALA A 545 -32.47 -2.12 5.32
N ALA A 546 -32.04 -3.34 4.97
CA ALA A 546 -32.62 -4.06 3.82
C ALA A 546 -34.10 -4.37 3.94
N PHE A 547 -34.69 -4.32 5.13
CA PHE A 547 -36.13 -4.52 5.35
C PHE A 547 -36.96 -3.28 5.01
N GLY A 548 -36.35 -2.17 4.66
CA GLY A 548 -37.03 -0.99 4.13
C GLY A 548 -37.26 0.12 5.17
N ARG A 549 -37.97 1.16 4.74
CA ARG A 549 -38.14 2.42 5.49
C ARG A 549 -38.83 2.26 6.84
N SER A 550 -39.61 1.21 7.05
CA SER A 550 -40.26 0.91 8.34
C SER A 550 -39.23 0.76 9.49
N GLU A 551 -37.97 0.50 9.16
CA GLU A 551 -36.92 0.31 10.15
C GLU A 551 -36.17 1.63 10.51
N ILE A 552 -36.44 2.76 9.80
CA ILE A 552 -35.80 4.06 10.10
C ILE A 552 -35.99 4.45 11.57
N PRO A 553 -37.17 4.36 12.22
CA PRO A 553 -37.31 4.74 13.62
C PRO A 553 -36.48 3.87 14.58
N VAL A 554 -36.32 2.58 14.28
CA VAL A 554 -35.50 1.66 15.07
C VAL A 554 -34.04 2.01 14.93
N LEU A 555 -33.55 2.24 13.69
CA LEU A 555 -32.17 2.65 13.39
C LEU A 555 -31.86 4.03 13.98
N GLU A 556 -32.80 5.01 13.88
CA GLU A 556 -32.65 6.34 14.51
C GLU A 556 -32.50 6.24 16.03
N GLY A 557 -33.35 5.44 16.69
CA GLY A 557 -33.29 5.20 18.12
C GLY A 557 -31.93 4.57 18.52
N ALA A 558 -31.51 3.53 17.81
CA ALA A 558 -30.23 2.88 18.05
C ALA A 558 -29.02 3.81 17.86
N PHE A 559 -29.07 4.74 16.90
CA PHE A 559 -28.00 5.72 16.71
C PHE A 559 -27.76 6.58 17.96
N PHE A 560 -28.81 7.05 18.61
CA PHE A 560 -28.69 7.92 19.78
C PHE A 560 -28.30 7.16 21.06
N GLU A 561 -28.53 5.85 21.13
CA GLU A 561 -28.13 5.00 22.23
C GLU A 561 -26.70 4.45 22.05
N GLU A 562 -26.21 4.36 20.81
CA GLU A 562 -24.89 3.81 20.47
C GLU A 562 -23.77 4.75 20.90
N LYS A 563 -22.63 4.17 21.32
CA LYS A 563 -21.42 4.89 21.70
C LYS A 563 -20.35 4.88 20.62
N SER A 564 -20.29 3.83 19.83
CA SER A 564 -19.28 3.67 18.79
C SER A 564 -19.59 4.52 17.57
N TRP A 565 -18.67 5.41 17.21
CA TRP A 565 -18.75 6.20 15.99
C TRP A 565 -18.88 5.31 14.72
N TYR A 566 -18.23 4.14 14.74
CA TYR A 566 -18.25 3.21 13.62
C TYR A 566 -19.67 2.63 13.39
N VAL A 567 -20.30 2.16 14.46
CA VAL A 567 -21.70 1.64 14.38
C VAL A 567 -22.66 2.77 14.00
N LYS A 568 -22.51 3.96 14.58
CA LYS A 568 -23.27 5.17 14.17
C LYS A 568 -23.13 5.45 12.68
N GLY A 569 -21.91 5.33 12.14
CA GLY A 569 -21.65 5.48 10.72
C GLY A 569 -22.41 4.46 9.87
N LYS A 570 -22.40 3.17 10.25
CA LYS A 570 -23.13 2.10 9.54
C LYS A 570 -24.65 2.25 9.64
N ILE A 571 -25.17 2.75 10.77
CA ILE A 571 -26.58 3.11 10.91
C ILE A 571 -26.94 4.25 9.93
N ALA A 572 -26.15 5.32 9.91
CA ALA A 572 -26.39 6.45 9.01
C ALA A 572 -26.34 6.04 7.53
N ASP A 573 -25.37 5.21 7.14
CA ASP A 573 -25.27 4.64 5.80
C ASP A 573 -26.48 3.78 5.46
N GLY A 574 -26.93 2.91 6.38
CA GLY A 574 -28.15 2.12 6.23
C GLY A 574 -29.38 2.98 5.96
N ILE A 575 -29.59 4.04 6.76
CA ILE A 575 -30.69 4.99 6.56
C ILE A 575 -30.57 5.73 5.22
N SER A 576 -29.35 6.11 4.81
CA SER A 576 -29.14 6.82 3.54
C SER A 576 -29.56 5.98 2.33
N ARG A 577 -29.27 4.68 2.35
CA ARG A 577 -29.64 3.74 1.28
C ARG A 577 -31.15 3.59 1.11
N LEU A 578 -31.93 3.80 2.17
CA LEU A 578 -33.38 3.78 2.11
C LEU A 578 -33.96 4.99 1.36
N GLY A 579 -33.22 6.07 1.30
CA GLY A 579 -33.56 7.27 0.55
C GLY A 579 -34.88 7.95 0.99
N GLY A 580 -35.20 9.06 0.34
CA GLY A 580 -36.44 9.81 0.56
C GLY A 580 -36.40 10.74 1.77
N ARG A 581 -37.48 11.52 1.92
CA ARG A 581 -37.53 12.64 2.87
C ARG A 581 -37.39 12.22 4.34
N GLU A 582 -37.81 10.99 4.67
CA GLU A 582 -37.69 10.46 6.04
C GLU A 582 -36.22 10.23 6.40
N SER A 583 -35.45 9.62 5.49
CA SER A 583 -34.01 9.43 5.65
C SER A 583 -33.28 10.76 5.84
N SER A 584 -33.60 11.75 5.00
CA SER A 584 -33.02 13.11 5.14
C SER A 584 -33.30 13.72 6.51
N LYS A 585 -34.55 13.63 6.98
CA LYS A 585 -34.94 14.18 8.30
C LYS A 585 -34.22 13.47 9.43
N SER A 586 -34.09 12.15 9.37
CA SER A 586 -33.40 11.35 10.39
C SER A 586 -31.90 11.69 10.44
N LEU A 587 -31.23 11.69 9.29
CA LEU A 587 -29.81 12.05 9.21
C LEU A 587 -29.53 13.50 9.65
N MET A 588 -30.42 14.44 9.35
CA MET A 588 -30.31 15.83 9.83
C MET A 588 -30.33 15.95 11.35
N LYS A 589 -31.11 15.13 12.06
CA LYS A 589 -31.07 15.06 13.54
C LYS A 589 -29.75 14.52 14.07
N MET A 590 -29.21 13.49 13.39
CA MET A 590 -27.95 12.83 13.74
C MET A 590 -26.71 13.74 13.59
N LEU A 591 -26.78 14.82 12.80
CA LEU A 591 -25.72 15.83 12.72
C LEU A 591 -25.47 16.58 14.04
N GLY A 592 -26.35 16.45 15.01
CA GLY A 592 -26.17 17.00 16.36
C GLY A 592 -25.34 16.12 17.32
N ASP A 593 -24.76 15.00 16.84
CA ASP A 593 -23.96 14.10 17.67
C ASP A 593 -22.71 14.79 18.23
N GLU A 594 -22.32 14.45 19.45
CA GLU A 594 -21.15 15.04 20.09
C GLU A 594 -19.84 14.53 19.50
N ASP A 595 -19.77 13.26 19.05
CA ASP A 595 -18.57 12.69 18.42
C ASP A 595 -18.39 13.23 17.00
N TYR A 596 -17.31 13.95 16.78
CA TYR A 596 -16.90 14.46 15.48
C TYR A 596 -16.89 13.37 14.39
N ARG A 597 -16.40 12.16 14.73
CA ARG A 597 -16.30 11.04 13.76
C ARG A 597 -17.70 10.56 13.33
N ALA A 598 -18.65 10.50 14.28
CA ALA A 598 -20.04 10.16 13.98
C ALA A 598 -20.66 11.21 13.05
N ARG A 599 -20.51 12.52 13.35
CA ARG A 599 -21.00 13.60 12.47
C ARG A 599 -20.41 13.50 11.07
N ARG A 600 -19.10 13.21 10.97
CA ARG A 600 -18.41 13.03 9.67
C ARG A 600 -19.06 11.90 8.85
N GLU A 601 -19.33 10.74 9.46
CA GLU A 601 -20.01 9.62 8.78
C GLU A 601 -21.45 9.96 8.40
N VAL A 602 -22.16 10.74 9.21
CA VAL A 602 -23.50 11.23 8.87
C VAL A 602 -23.45 12.16 7.64
N VAL A 603 -22.49 13.08 7.55
CA VAL A 603 -22.32 13.92 6.35
C VAL A 603 -22.00 13.07 5.12
N ARG A 604 -21.17 12.02 5.26
CA ARG A 604 -20.92 11.06 4.20
C ARG A 604 -22.20 10.35 3.75
N ALA A 605 -23.03 9.92 4.69
CA ALA A 605 -24.32 9.28 4.38
C ALA A 605 -25.28 10.23 3.66
N ILE A 606 -25.35 11.51 4.07
CA ILE A 606 -26.13 12.55 3.41
C ILE A 606 -25.73 12.72 1.94
N SER A 607 -24.44 12.59 1.61
CA SER A 607 -23.95 12.73 0.22
C SER A 607 -24.57 11.70 -0.76
N ASN A 608 -25.20 10.65 -0.26
CA ASN A 608 -25.86 9.62 -1.07
C ASN A 608 -27.35 9.93 -1.35
N LEU A 609 -27.94 10.95 -0.69
CA LEU A 609 -29.38 11.21 -0.76
C LEU A 609 -29.83 12.02 -1.98
N ASN A 610 -28.98 12.88 -2.52
CA ASN A 610 -29.32 13.84 -3.59
C ASN A 610 -30.58 14.69 -3.26
N ASP A 611 -30.75 15.09 -1.99
CA ASP A 611 -31.93 15.83 -1.51
C ASP A 611 -31.60 17.34 -1.37
N PRO A 612 -32.22 18.22 -2.18
CA PRO A 612 -31.96 19.68 -2.11
C PRO A 612 -32.28 20.31 -0.76
N SER A 613 -33.12 19.70 0.08
CA SER A 613 -33.51 20.24 1.39
C SER A 613 -32.37 20.30 2.39
N VAL A 614 -31.28 19.52 2.19
CA VAL A 614 -30.14 19.46 3.08
C VAL A 614 -29.07 20.50 2.76
N LEU A 615 -29.15 21.20 1.60
CA LEU A 615 -28.09 22.10 1.12
C LEU A 615 -27.72 23.19 2.12
N GLN A 616 -28.70 23.86 2.73
CA GLN A 616 -28.42 24.93 3.68
C GLN A 616 -27.62 24.41 4.89
N LYS A 617 -27.93 23.21 5.35
CA LYS A 617 -27.21 22.60 6.47
C LYS A 617 -25.78 22.20 6.10
N LEU A 618 -25.56 21.76 4.85
CA LEU A 618 -24.23 21.44 4.35
C LEU A 618 -23.35 22.72 4.23
N ILE A 619 -23.94 23.85 3.86
CA ILE A 619 -23.26 25.14 3.86
C ILE A 619 -22.84 25.53 5.29
N GLU A 620 -23.76 25.40 6.27
CA GLU A 620 -23.47 25.66 7.67
C GLU A 620 -22.36 24.76 8.21
N ILE A 621 -22.33 23.47 7.84
CA ILE A 621 -21.27 22.53 8.21
C ILE A 621 -19.94 22.98 7.63
N PHE A 622 -19.90 23.33 6.34
CA PHE A 622 -18.69 23.82 5.70
C PHE A 622 -18.13 25.07 6.39
N GLU A 623 -18.98 25.99 6.81
CA GLU A 623 -18.57 27.24 7.42
C GLU A 623 -18.18 27.12 8.89
N ASN A 624 -18.83 26.25 9.67
CA ASN A 624 -18.72 26.22 11.13
C ASN A 624 -17.96 25.03 11.70
N GLU A 625 -17.84 23.91 10.98
CA GLU A 625 -17.05 22.75 11.46
C GLU A 625 -15.54 23.05 11.38
N LYS A 626 -14.81 22.57 12.38
CA LYS A 626 -13.34 22.73 12.44
C LYS A 626 -12.61 21.75 11.54
N GLY A 627 -13.04 20.49 11.50
CA GLY A 627 -12.35 19.40 10.83
C GLY A 627 -12.31 19.56 9.30
N TYR A 628 -11.17 19.34 8.71
CA TYR A 628 -11.00 19.44 7.25
C TYR A 628 -11.82 18.40 6.49
N ARG A 629 -11.87 17.16 6.95
CA ARG A 629 -12.56 16.06 6.26
C ARG A 629 -14.08 16.23 6.25
N ILE A 630 -14.68 16.64 7.36
CA ILE A 630 -16.13 16.86 7.40
C ILE A 630 -16.55 18.02 6.49
N ARG A 631 -15.72 19.09 6.44
CA ARG A 631 -15.94 20.23 5.53
C ARG A 631 -15.79 19.80 4.06
N ALA A 632 -14.78 19.00 3.74
CA ALA A 632 -14.58 18.44 2.41
C ALA A 632 -15.75 17.54 1.96
N LEU A 633 -16.27 16.68 2.85
CA LEU A 633 -17.46 15.86 2.58
C LEU A 633 -18.72 16.69 2.38
N ALA A 634 -18.86 17.81 3.12
CA ALA A 634 -19.99 18.72 2.96
C ALA A 634 -20.01 19.35 1.56
N LEU A 635 -18.83 19.65 0.94
CA LEU A 635 -18.75 20.14 -0.45
C LEU A 635 -19.24 19.10 -1.45
N THR A 636 -18.80 17.85 -1.29
CA THR A 636 -19.24 16.74 -2.15
C THR A 636 -20.76 16.52 -2.05
N ALA A 637 -21.29 16.55 -0.83
CA ALA A 637 -22.71 16.42 -0.57
C ALA A 637 -23.50 17.61 -1.14
N ALA A 638 -22.97 18.84 -1.00
CA ALA A 638 -23.59 20.05 -1.52
C ALA A 638 -23.69 20.05 -3.07
N ALA A 639 -22.66 19.57 -3.76
CA ALA A 639 -22.68 19.44 -5.22
C ALA A 639 -23.81 18.52 -5.68
N LYS A 640 -23.95 17.34 -5.05
CA LYS A 640 -24.99 16.37 -5.38
C LYS A 640 -26.41 16.86 -5.05
N SER A 641 -26.58 17.50 -3.90
CA SER A 641 -27.87 17.95 -3.40
C SER A 641 -28.31 19.29 -3.98
N GLY A 642 -27.38 20.23 -4.11
CA GLY A 642 -27.65 21.62 -4.52
C GLY A 642 -27.48 21.88 -6.01
N LYS A 643 -26.69 21.03 -6.71
CA LYS A 643 -26.29 21.23 -8.10
C LYS A 643 -25.78 22.66 -8.32
N GLU A 644 -26.33 23.37 -9.31
CA GLU A 644 -25.97 24.76 -9.66
C GLU A 644 -25.99 25.73 -8.44
N LYS A 645 -26.88 25.51 -7.48
CA LYS A 645 -26.98 26.37 -6.28
C LYS A 645 -25.78 26.23 -5.34
N SER A 646 -25.00 25.14 -5.44
CA SER A 646 -23.78 24.94 -4.65
C SER A 646 -22.53 25.56 -5.26
N LYS A 647 -22.59 26.05 -6.52
CA LYS A 647 -21.43 26.54 -7.28
C LYS A 647 -20.64 27.62 -6.54
N GLU A 648 -21.34 28.62 -5.97
CA GLU A 648 -20.69 29.72 -5.24
C GLU A 648 -19.89 29.21 -4.02
N LEU A 649 -20.47 28.26 -3.26
CA LEU A 649 -19.79 27.59 -2.15
C LEU A 649 -18.53 26.88 -2.60
N LEU A 650 -18.61 26.11 -3.69
CA LEU A 650 -17.51 25.34 -4.23
C LEU A 650 -16.38 26.24 -4.74
N MET A 651 -16.72 27.33 -5.41
CA MET A 651 -15.75 28.33 -5.86
C MET A 651 -15.03 29.02 -4.68
N LYS A 652 -15.75 29.36 -3.61
CA LYS A 652 -15.17 29.89 -2.36
C LYS A 652 -14.21 28.90 -1.72
N ALA A 653 -14.56 27.63 -1.72
CA ALA A 653 -13.77 26.56 -1.09
C ALA A 653 -12.40 26.32 -1.75
N LEU A 654 -12.22 26.67 -3.04
CA LEU A 654 -10.95 26.50 -3.76
C LEU A 654 -9.78 27.27 -3.11
N SER A 655 -10.06 28.38 -2.41
CA SER A 655 -9.05 29.22 -1.75
C SER A 655 -8.88 28.91 -0.26
N VAL A 656 -9.64 27.98 0.31
CA VAL A 656 -9.57 27.65 1.74
C VAL A 656 -8.38 26.71 2.00
N PRO A 657 -7.40 27.13 2.81
CA PRO A 657 -6.26 26.28 3.13
C PRO A 657 -6.69 25.08 4.01
N SER A 658 -6.04 23.96 3.78
CA SER A 658 -6.23 22.75 4.59
C SER A 658 -5.02 21.85 4.48
N TYR A 659 -4.85 20.97 5.44
CA TYR A 659 -3.86 19.91 5.36
C TYR A 659 -4.05 19.11 4.05
N ASP A 660 -2.93 18.82 3.36
CA ASP A 660 -2.89 17.99 2.13
C ASP A 660 -3.91 18.45 1.06
N SER A 661 -4.24 19.73 1.03
CA SER A 661 -5.23 20.34 0.13
C SER A 661 -6.62 19.67 0.13
N TRP A 662 -7.04 18.98 1.21
CA TRP A 662 -8.29 18.20 1.27
C TRP A 662 -9.54 18.99 0.89
N ILE A 663 -9.64 20.25 1.33
CA ILE A 663 -10.81 21.10 0.99
C ILE A 663 -10.78 21.46 -0.49
N ARG A 664 -9.62 21.91 -1.01
CA ARG A 664 -9.46 22.31 -2.42
C ARG A 664 -9.70 21.16 -3.38
N THR A 665 -9.11 19.99 -3.10
CA THR A 665 -9.28 18.80 -3.94
C THR A 665 -10.73 18.36 -4.00
N SER A 666 -11.43 18.35 -2.84
CA SER A 666 -12.87 18.05 -2.78
C SER A 666 -13.72 19.09 -3.52
N ALA A 667 -13.35 20.39 -3.47
CA ALA A 667 -14.04 21.43 -4.22
C ALA A 667 -13.88 21.26 -5.74
N LEU A 668 -12.66 20.91 -6.21
CA LEU A 668 -12.39 20.62 -7.62
C LEU A 668 -13.21 19.42 -8.11
N ASP A 669 -13.17 18.30 -7.38
CA ASP A 669 -13.94 17.10 -7.73
C ASP A 669 -15.47 17.39 -7.76
N ALA A 670 -15.94 18.16 -6.78
CA ALA A 670 -17.35 18.57 -6.68
C ALA A 670 -17.76 19.53 -7.82
N LEU A 671 -16.89 20.45 -8.25
CA LEU A 671 -17.14 21.30 -9.42
C LEU A 671 -17.25 20.46 -10.71
N GLY A 672 -16.42 19.43 -10.86
CA GLY A 672 -16.55 18.47 -11.97
C GLY A 672 -17.91 17.75 -11.98
N GLU A 673 -18.45 17.41 -10.81
CA GLU A 673 -19.77 16.75 -10.66
C GLU A 673 -20.96 17.65 -11.07
N LEU A 674 -20.79 18.98 -11.03
CA LEU A 674 -21.85 19.90 -11.48
C LEU A 674 -22.18 19.76 -12.96
N ASN A 675 -21.24 19.24 -13.75
CA ASN A 675 -21.40 19.06 -15.19
C ASN A 675 -21.63 20.40 -15.94
N ASP A 676 -21.12 21.52 -15.39
CA ASP A 676 -21.23 22.87 -15.89
C ASP A 676 -19.92 23.31 -16.57
N PRO A 677 -19.86 23.44 -17.92
CA PRO A 677 -18.63 23.79 -18.62
C PRO A 677 -18.09 25.18 -18.28
N SER A 678 -18.92 26.07 -17.71
CA SER A 678 -18.50 27.43 -17.35
C SER A 678 -17.43 27.46 -16.24
N VAL A 679 -17.26 26.37 -15.44
CA VAL A 679 -16.23 26.25 -14.41
C VAL A 679 -14.89 25.75 -14.96
N ALA A 680 -14.84 25.26 -16.20
CA ALA A 680 -13.64 24.63 -16.78
C ALA A 680 -12.44 25.59 -16.80
N GLY A 681 -12.65 26.86 -17.11
CA GLY A 681 -11.61 27.89 -17.11
C GLY A 681 -10.99 28.08 -15.71
N THR A 682 -11.79 28.01 -14.65
CA THR A 682 -11.30 28.09 -13.27
C THR A 682 -10.54 26.81 -12.90
N ILE A 683 -11.10 25.64 -13.17
CA ILE A 683 -10.47 24.37 -12.84
C ILE A 683 -9.11 24.22 -13.52
N SER A 684 -8.99 24.62 -14.80
CA SER A 684 -7.75 24.52 -15.57
C SER A 684 -6.57 25.33 -14.97
N GLN A 685 -6.82 26.36 -14.17
CA GLN A 685 -5.76 27.10 -13.48
C GLN A 685 -5.02 26.21 -12.44
N TYR A 686 -5.73 25.25 -11.86
CA TYR A 686 -5.19 24.33 -10.85
C TYR A 686 -4.37 23.16 -11.42
N LEU A 687 -4.20 23.10 -12.75
CA LEU A 687 -3.28 22.16 -13.43
C LEU A 687 -1.83 22.69 -13.48
N LYS A 688 -1.59 23.95 -13.11
CA LYS A 688 -0.26 24.54 -13.15
C LYS A 688 0.67 23.95 -12.10
N LYS A 689 1.97 23.89 -12.41
CA LYS A 689 3.02 23.32 -11.54
C LYS A 689 3.24 24.04 -10.21
N GLU A 690 2.69 25.27 -10.04
CA GLU A 690 2.70 26.00 -8.78
C GLU A 690 1.82 25.39 -7.69
N TYR A 691 0.90 24.50 -8.08
CA TYR A 691 0.04 23.75 -7.15
C TYR A 691 0.64 22.38 -6.83
N ASP A 692 0.33 21.89 -5.62
CA ASP A 692 0.66 20.53 -5.20
C ASP A 692 0.06 19.48 -6.16
N TRP A 693 0.67 18.29 -6.20
CA TRP A 693 0.25 17.25 -7.12
C TRP A 693 -1.18 16.74 -6.83
N GLN A 694 -1.63 16.79 -5.58
CA GLN A 694 -2.99 16.42 -5.18
C GLN A 694 -4.01 17.34 -5.85
N THR A 695 -3.74 18.63 -5.78
CA THR A 695 -4.57 19.65 -6.46
C THR A 695 -4.58 19.44 -7.98
N ARG A 696 -3.40 19.19 -8.61
CA ARG A 696 -3.32 18.95 -10.05
C ARG A 696 -4.08 17.68 -10.46
N ALA A 697 -3.93 16.59 -9.71
CA ALA A 697 -4.65 15.33 -9.95
C ALA A 697 -6.17 15.49 -9.82
N ALA A 698 -6.65 16.23 -8.81
CA ALA A 698 -8.07 16.54 -8.65
C ALA A 698 -8.60 17.41 -9.80
N ALA A 699 -7.81 18.37 -10.28
CA ALA A 699 -8.16 19.20 -11.44
C ALA A 699 -8.29 18.35 -12.72
N VAL A 700 -7.40 17.38 -12.95
CA VAL A 700 -7.51 16.41 -14.06
C VAL A 700 -8.80 15.61 -13.95
N SER A 701 -9.12 15.08 -12.76
CA SER A 701 -10.37 14.36 -12.50
C SER A 701 -11.59 15.22 -12.83
N ALA A 702 -11.62 16.47 -12.36
CA ALA A 702 -12.71 17.40 -12.61
C ALA A 702 -12.86 17.75 -14.11
N ILE A 703 -11.77 18.02 -14.80
CA ILE A 703 -11.74 18.26 -16.25
C ILE A 703 -12.29 17.06 -17.03
N SER A 704 -11.91 15.84 -16.62
CA SER A 704 -12.37 14.62 -17.30
C SER A 704 -13.89 14.44 -17.25
N LYS A 705 -14.53 14.85 -16.15
CA LYS A 705 -15.99 14.81 -15.98
C LYS A 705 -16.72 15.81 -16.90
N LEU A 706 -16.05 16.92 -17.24
CA LEU A 706 -16.57 17.97 -18.12
C LEU A 706 -16.28 17.71 -19.62
N TYR A 707 -15.49 16.68 -19.94
CA TYR A 707 -15.02 16.42 -21.31
C TYR A 707 -16.14 16.33 -22.36
N TRP A 708 -17.27 15.68 -22.01
CA TRP A 708 -18.36 15.47 -22.93
C TRP A 708 -19.17 16.76 -23.24
N GLN A 709 -19.09 17.78 -22.38
CA GLN A 709 -19.68 19.12 -22.61
C GLN A 709 -18.73 19.98 -23.42
N ASP A 710 -17.42 19.81 -23.24
CA ASP A 710 -16.41 20.56 -24.02
C ASP A 710 -15.20 19.70 -24.34
N ARG A 711 -15.19 19.13 -25.55
CA ARG A 711 -14.09 18.24 -26.02
C ARG A 711 -12.73 18.92 -26.11
N SER A 712 -12.68 20.28 -26.16
CA SER A 712 -11.42 21.03 -26.19
C SER A 712 -10.60 20.81 -24.90
N LEU A 713 -11.25 20.39 -23.81
CA LEU A 713 -10.63 20.08 -22.53
C LEU A 713 -9.70 18.85 -22.59
N GLY A 714 -9.84 18.00 -23.61
CA GLY A 714 -8.97 16.85 -23.81
C GLY A 714 -7.47 17.18 -23.89
N ARG A 715 -7.13 18.41 -24.34
CA ARG A 715 -5.73 18.88 -24.34
C ARG A 715 -5.10 18.84 -22.94
N PHE A 716 -5.84 19.23 -21.92
CA PHE A 716 -5.34 19.23 -20.53
C PHE A 716 -5.10 17.83 -19.99
N ILE A 717 -5.95 16.86 -20.38
CA ILE A 717 -5.75 15.45 -20.01
C ILE A 717 -4.51 14.90 -20.72
N SER A 718 -4.32 15.23 -22.02
CA SER A 718 -3.12 14.83 -22.78
C SER A 718 -1.83 15.45 -22.23
N GLU A 719 -1.86 16.70 -21.77
CA GLU A 719 -0.73 17.34 -21.08
C GLU A 719 -0.42 16.67 -19.75
N ALA A 720 -1.45 16.35 -18.97
CA ALA A 720 -1.31 15.69 -17.66
C ALA A 720 -0.75 14.26 -17.74
N LEU A 721 -0.87 13.56 -18.88
CA LEU A 721 -0.18 12.29 -19.13
C LEU A 721 1.36 12.42 -19.10
N ARG A 722 1.89 13.63 -19.08
CA ARG A 722 3.32 13.96 -19.07
C ARG A 722 3.71 14.80 -17.85
N ASP A 723 2.85 14.87 -16.84
CA ASP A 723 3.16 15.60 -15.60
C ASP A 723 4.41 14.98 -14.93
N GLU A 724 5.18 15.81 -14.27
CA GLU A 724 6.37 15.34 -13.55
C GLU A 724 6.04 14.36 -12.41
N PHE A 725 4.82 14.43 -11.86
CA PHE A 725 4.42 13.60 -10.74
C PHE A 725 3.61 12.36 -11.17
N PRO A 726 4.03 11.13 -10.79
CA PRO A 726 3.40 9.88 -11.21
C PRO A 726 1.89 9.82 -10.93
N ALA A 727 1.44 10.29 -9.77
CA ALA A 727 0.02 10.26 -9.40
C ALA A 727 -0.86 11.12 -10.33
N VAL A 728 -0.33 12.23 -10.85
CA VAL A 728 -1.06 13.07 -11.85
C VAL A 728 -1.15 12.34 -13.19
N ARG A 729 -0.04 11.69 -13.63
CA ARG A 729 -0.04 10.89 -14.87
C ARG A 729 -1.00 9.69 -14.75
N SER A 730 -1.02 9.01 -13.58
CA SER A 730 -1.96 7.92 -13.31
C SER A 730 -3.42 8.40 -13.38
N ARG A 731 -3.73 9.55 -12.77
CA ARG A 731 -5.07 10.14 -12.83
C ARG A 731 -5.49 10.51 -14.27
N ALA A 732 -4.56 11.01 -15.09
CA ALA A 732 -4.80 11.28 -16.49
C ALA A 732 -5.06 9.98 -17.28
N ALA A 733 -4.32 8.93 -17.02
CA ALA A 733 -4.52 7.61 -17.63
C ALA A 733 -5.90 7.00 -17.26
N GLU A 734 -6.32 7.09 -15.99
CA GLU A 734 -7.66 6.69 -15.54
C GLU A 734 -8.77 7.50 -16.26
N SER A 735 -8.53 8.80 -16.44
CA SER A 735 -9.46 9.67 -17.18
C SER A 735 -9.60 9.24 -18.64
N VAL A 736 -8.49 8.92 -19.32
CA VAL A 736 -8.51 8.40 -20.69
C VAL A 736 -9.22 7.04 -20.75
N LYS A 737 -8.94 6.15 -19.78
CA LYS A 737 -9.61 4.84 -19.66
C LYS A 737 -11.14 4.99 -19.55
N SER A 738 -11.60 6.01 -18.83
CA SER A 738 -13.04 6.31 -18.66
C SER A 738 -13.67 6.94 -19.91
N ILE A 739 -12.99 7.91 -20.54
CA ILE A 739 -13.51 8.66 -21.70
C ILE A 739 -13.44 7.83 -22.98
N GLN A 740 -12.34 7.12 -23.20
CA GLN A 740 -12.10 6.21 -24.33
C GLN A 740 -12.22 6.88 -25.73
N GLU A 741 -11.84 8.13 -25.85
CA GLU A 741 -11.85 8.84 -27.11
C GLU A 741 -10.58 8.53 -27.92
N PRO A 742 -10.66 8.31 -29.29
CA PRO A 742 -9.53 7.85 -30.09
C PRO A 742 -8.26 8.70 -29.99
N LYS A 743 -8.41 10.04 -29.94
CA LYS A 743 -7.27 10.95 -29.83
C LYS A 743 -6.57 10.79 -28.48
N LEU A 744 -7.34 10.76 -27.38
CA LEU A 744 -6.79 10.57 -26.04
C LEU A 744 -6.12 9.19 -25.87
N LEU A 745 -6.68 8.14 -26.48
CA LEU A 745 -6.07 6.82 -26.51
C LEU A 745 -4.74 6.81 -27.29
N SER A 746 -4.63 7.58 -28.39
CA SER A 746 -3.36 7.76 -29.11
C SER A 746 -2.31 8.48 -28.25
N ASP A 747 -2.73 9.52 -27.49
CA ASP A 747 -1.84 10.24 -26.60
C ASP A 747 -1.41 9.35 -25.41
N LEU A 748 -2.33 8.53 -24.87
CA LEU A 748 -2.05 7.54 -23.84
C LEU A 748 -1.01 6.51 -24.30
N ARG A 749 -1.13 6.01 -25.54
CA ARG A 749 -0.15 5.08 -26.12
C ARG A 749 1.24 5.71 -26.21
N ALA A 750 1.31 6.95 -26.71
CA ALA A 750 2.58 7.68 -26.81
C ALA A 750 3.22 7.98 -25.44
N ALA A 751 2.40 8.17 -24.41
CA ALA A 751 2.85 8.34 -23.03
C ALA A 751 3.36 7.00 -22.46
N TYR A 752 2.63 5.90 -22.67
CA TYR A 752 3.02 4.55 -22.24
C TYR A 752 4.41 4.12 -22.72
N GLU A 753 4.77 4.48 -23.96
CA GLU A 753 6.09 4.16 -24.54
C GLU A 753 7.26 4.84 -23.78
N LYS A 754 6.99 5.90 -23.04
CA LYS A 754 7.99 6.71 -22.32
C LYS A 754 7.89 6.58 -20.81
N GLU A 755 6.80 5.99 -20.32
CA GLU A 755 6.55 5.88 -18.88
C GLU A 755 7.52 4.87 -18.25
N LYS A 756 8.14 5.24 -17.14
CA LYS A 756 9.08 4.40 -16.40
C LYS A 756 8.52 3.89 -15.06
N ASP A 757 7.54 4.59 -14.49
CA ASP A 757 6.87 4.18 -13.25
C ASP A 757 5.96 2.97 -13.52
N GLY A 758 6.18 1.86 -12.81
CA GLY A 758 5.47 0.59 -13.01
C GLY A 758 3.97 0.67 -12.75
N PHE A 759 3.54 1.43 -11.73
CA PHE A 759 2.12 1.65 -11.43
C PHE A 759 1.41 2.44 -12.53
N VAL A 760 2.04 3.53 -12.97
CA VAL A 760 1.49 4.36 -14.05
C VAL A 760 1.44 3.57 -15.36
N ARG A 761 2.50 2.82 -15.69
CA ARG A 761 2.53 1.93 -16.86
C ARG A 761 1.40 0.93 -16.85
N ARG A 762 1.14 0.28 -15.70
CA ARG A 762 0.01 -0.64 -15.56
C ARG A 762 -1.33 0.05 -15.81
N THR A 763 -1.55 1.22 -15.19
CA THR A 763 -2.79 1.99 -15.38
C THR A 763 -3.01 2.37 -16.85
N MET A 764 -1.95 2.81 -17.54
CA MET A 764 -1.99 3.12 -18.97
C MET A 764 -2.29 1.88 -19.81
N ARG A 765 -1.67 0.75 -19.48
CA ARG A 765 -1.89 -0.53 -20.16
C ARG A 765 -3.33 -1.01 -20.03
N GLU A 766 -3.90 -0.99 -18.83
CA GLU A 766 -5.31 -1.31 -18.60
C GLU A 766 -6.25 -0.44 -19.47
N GLY A 767 -5.91 0.85 -19.64
CA GLY A 767 -6.66 1.77 -20.49
C GLY A 767 -6.60 1.41 -21.99
N LEU A 768 -5.45 0.97 -22.47
CA LEU A 768 -5.25 0.56 -23.87
C LEU A 768 -5.89 -0.79 -24.16
N GLU A 769 -5.72 -1.79 -23.30
CA GLU A 769 -6.29 -3.13 -23.46
C GLU A 769 -7.82 -3.15 -23.41
N ALA A 770 -8.45 -2.29 -22.62
CA ALA A 770 -9.90 -2.17 -22.56
C ALA A 770 -10.56 -1.90 -23.94
N LYS A 771 -9.79 -1.46 -24.94
CA LYS A 771 -10.21 -1.22 -26.32
C LYS A 771 -9.61 -2.21 -27.32
N GLY A 772 -8.89 -3.22 -26.88
CA GLY A 772 -8.20 -4.14 -27.78
C GLY A 772 -7.13 -3.43 -28.64
N ILE A 773 -6.60 -2.31 -28.15
CA ILE A 773 -5.50 -1.60 -28.82
C ILE A 773 -4.23 -2.41 -28.58
N PRO A 774 -3.55 -2.90 -29.64
CA PRO A 774 -2.31 -3.62 -29.48
C PRO A 774 -1.31 -2.77 -28.71
N LEU A 775 -0.79 -3.32 -27.62
CA LEU A 775 0.32 -2.69 -26.91
C LEU A 775 1.52 -2.60 -27.86
N PRO A 776 2.30 -1.51 -27.81
CA PRO A 776 3.58 -1.49 -28.49
C PRO A 776 4.37 -2.70 -28.01
N GLN A 777 4.77 -3.57 -28.92
CA GLN A 777 5.72 -4.63 -28.57
C GLN A 777 6.96 -3.90 -28.05
N ASP A 778 7.39 -4.25 -26.84
CA ASP A 778 8.58 -3.67 -26.24
C ASP A 778 9.79 -4.09 -27.09
N TYR A 779 10.13 -3.27 -28.07
CA TYR A 779 11.22 -3.54 -29.02
C TYR A 779 12.52 -3.82 -28.28
N THR A 780 12.70 -3.18 -27.14
CA THR A 780 13.88 -3.37 -26.28
C THR A 780 13.85 -4.76 -25.63
N GLN A 781 12.71 -5.20 -25.10
CA GLN A 781 12.55 -6.55 -24.53
C GLN A 781 12.70 -7.62 -25.61
N LEU A 782 12.09 -7.42 -26.80
CA LEU A 782 12.24 -8.35 -27.90
C LEU A 782 13.69 -8.45 -28.37
N LYS A 783 14.42 -7.33 -28.39
CA LYS A 783 15.84 -7.27 -28.73
C LYS A 783 16.71 -7.98 -27.69
N GLU A 784 16.40 -7.80 -26.39
CA GLU A 784 17.05 -8.50 -25.28
C GLU A 784 16.76 -10.00 -25.29
N GLU A 785 15.51 -10.39 -25.54
CA GLU A 785 15.12 -11.79 -25.65
C GLU A 785 15.76 -12.46 -26.86
N VAL A 786 15.83 -11.78 -28.00
CA VAL A 786 16.55 -12.23 -29.18
C VAL A 786 18.06 -12.34 -28.90
N ALA A 787 18.64 -11.42 -28.15
CA ALA A 787 20.04 -11.50 -27.74
C ALA A 787 20.30 -12.69 -26.81
N ARG A 788 19.45 -12.90 -25.80
CA ARG A 788 19.50 -14.09 -24.92
C ARG A 788 19.33 -15.41 -25.67
N LEU A 789 18.38 -15.47 -26.60
CA LEU A 789 18.16 -16.66 -27.41
C LEU A 789 19.36 -16.95 -28.33
N LYS A 790 19.98 -15.94 -28.95
CA LYS A 790 21.20 -16.09 -29.74
C LYS A 790 22.34 -16.64 -28.91
N GLU A 791 22.59 -16.05 -27.74
CA GLU A 791 23.62 -16.53 -26.84
C GLU A 791 23.39 -17.97 -26.37
N ARG A 792 22.13 -18.31 -26.05
CA ARG A 792 21.75 -19.69 -25.71
C ARG A 792 21.97 -20.67 -26.85
N VAL A 793 21.69 -20.28 -28.06
CA VAL A 793 21.96 -21.08 -29.28
C VAL A 793 23.46 -21.25 -29.45
N GLU A 794 24.27 -20.22 -29.35
CA GLU A 794 25.73 -20.27 -29.45
C GLU A 794 26.36 -21.18 -28.38
N ARG A 795 25.88 -21.10 -27.14
CA ARG A 795 26.29 -22.04 -26.06
C ARG A 795 25.95 -23.49 -26.36
N LEU A 796 24.75 -23.74 -26.90
CA LEU A 796 24.31 -25.10 -27.30
C LEU A 796 25.13 -25.64 -28.48
N GLU A 797 25.49 -24.80 -29.44
CA GLU A 797 26.33 -25.15 -30.57
C GLU A 797 27.80 -25.43 -30.12
N ALA A 798 28.37 -24.60 -29.25
CA ALA A 798 29.67 -24.84 -28.65
C ALA A 798 29.75 -26.14 -27.85
N THR A 799 28.66 -26.48 -27.17
CA THR A 799 28.53 -27.74 -26.40
C THR A 799 28.44 -28.95 -27.34
N LYS A 800 27.70 -28.82 -28.46
CA LYS A 800 27.61 -29.86 -29.51
C LYS A 800 28.94 -30.11 -30.21
N VAL A 801 29.74 -29.06 -30.47
CA VAL A 801 31.06 -29.18 -31.09
C VAL A 801 32.02 -29.91 -30.15
N LYS A 802 32.00 -29.61 -28.82
CA LYS A 802 32.78 -30.31 -27.80
C LYS A 802 32.36 -31.78 -27.63
N ALA A 803 31.07 -32.11 -27.82
CA ALA A 803 30.57 -33.50 -27.73
C ALA A 803 30.85 -34.32 -28.98
N ARG A 804 31.11 -33.70 -30.15
CA ARG A 804 31.50 -34.40 -31.39
C ARG A 804 33.01 -34.55 -31.57
N GLY A 805 33.80 -33.90 -30.72
CA GLY A 805 35.28 -34.00 -30.72
C GLY A 805 35.85 -34.94 -29.63
N ARG A 806 35.01 -35.77 -29.01
CA ARG A 806 35.42 -36.88 -28.10
C ARG A 806 35.10 -38.23 -28.73
#